data_70fe27470a58d2c3d416cab2da6c4234
#
_entry.id   70fe27470a58d2c3d416cab2da6c4234
#
_cell.length_a   1.000
_cell.length_b   1.000
_cell.length_c   1.000
_cell.angle_alpha   90.00
_cell.angle_beta   90.00
_cell.angle_gamma   90.00
#
_symmetry.space_group_name_H-M   'P 1'
#
loop_
_entity.id
_entity.type
_entity.pdbx_description
1 polymer ?
#
loop_
_entity_poly.entity_id
_entity_poly.type
_entity_poly.pdbx_seq_one_letter_code
_entity_poly.pdbx_strand_id
1 'polypeptide(L)'
;MAINKSTDTTDSPPPEGELPPEVIVIGGEPPVDDKPPVGDEPLEDLENESDIAAREALLTLHQQLVSFGFSSVFEVVQDGPSGLNARIQEQTGLTITEEEANTFFNQAEARAAGLTRLYTQLSARGDPAVCSVTKLEAIVDDTLLVARSLGSGGNYEQWFSRTIPNGFSHPDSAGSLFSPASYLTDLYRAAKPLHPSSNGLQLNQRRPDLGALVLSDANLNEEISTLELTLEVLKAGVTGNVDDLLRTSIYPMGLPYNHANEQIRQGLQARKSSSAELWSVLGDFEGKALRQENNLSSWAGLMPAAYAQNALGVSPELFNILTEASNSSYGSVSRYYGKSYTDYMFKETNLRGAVKLSTNTILTALGAGPYYDASNRSGASPEIVSCQVYGARYINGWAGGDQTVKPFYWYIGATLGHPVPRPVNDPTDSQLFNRSNAAFDRLNRILRLHRHVNVLSFEELDWLIAQACTDISTYPLTQPLQALAVYLPLRQRYGMTVDNFGACLGVLNTFHSAGKSSFYTSLFGSSDLIGQTNVDFQQTTQNQGSLRIRAQLCQGLKIDDGTLIVLAQFLPGMNANRVLATLGLEQISALYRIVAIPRLFGLSVAEALHFWDLFAAPDAIVRALAEPRPNQIALGVLIRTGYLVDWMRTAELEPGQLVALTSRRYPVQGTPELKVFIENIYSTLTGRAPVDTARQASEIAELRALMARHIGAEFNLKANIAAAALHWVDAVAKDMTPTLEGYDLMSFWADIERICQGETTLDGQPRAVQYAYLIRQFAQVCHWAQLGEQDLGVLLPVSSAIPSALTGEQKSPPLTLALLLLLSRYGKWLRTQVADTAEARSYLRRAAALDPTLTLDVAAQQISDLHGWDVAQTLVLMKGNVPRSFAALLPLLQKMQLGQRLGLSPSDLSWVGKLTESATVDQATLTLIAAKVMAAAHG
;
A
#
# COMPACT_ATOMS: atom_id res chain seq x y z
N MET A 1 31.80 52.27 31.03
CA MET A 1 31.86 53.43 30.14
C MET A 1 30.86 53.16 29.02
N ALA A 2 29.62 53.57 29.10
CA ALA A 2 29.17 54.95 28.84
C ALA A 2 29.48 55.31 27.37
N ILE A 3 28.63 55.58 26.46
CA ILE A 3 27.37 56.37 26.41
C ILE A 3 26.79 56.26 24.98
N ASN A 4 25.50 56.12 24.86
CA ASN A 4 24.43 56.90 24.24
C ASN A 4 24.27 56.96 22.71
N LYS A 5 23.11 56.58 22.29
CA LYS A 5 21.94 57.34 21.73
C LYS A 5 22.25 58.19 20.49
N SER A 6 21.57 58.02 19.41
CA SER A 6 20.21 58.51 19.11
C SER A 6 19.94 58.45 17.60
N THR A 7 18.74 58.03 17.23
CA THR A 7 17.81 58.63 16.27
C THR A 7 18.35 59.33 15.03
N ASP A 8 18.07 58.96 13.81
CA ASP A 8 16.93 59.47 13.07
C ASP A 8 16.95 58.95 11.59
N THR A 9 15.78 58.74 11.12
CA THR A 9 15.27 58.53 9.78
C THR A 9 16.04 59.19 8.62
N THR A 10 16.22 58.46 7.49
CA THR A 10 15.78 58.87 6.17
C THR A 10 15.99 57.76 5.13
N ASP A 11 15.02 57.61 4.27
CA ASP A 11 14.93 56.77 3.08
C ASP A 11 16.13 56.87 2.13
N SER A 12 16.63 55.73 1.68
CA SER A 12 17.14 55.52 0.30
C SER A 12 17.36 54.03 0.08
N PRO A 13 17.10 53.48 -1.13
CA PRO A 13 17.12 52.06 -1.41
C PRO A 13 18.56 51.49 -1.46
N PRO A 14 18.72 50.22 -1.07
CA PRO A 14 20.00 49.58 -1.16
C PRO A 14 20.31 49.07 -2.59
N PRO A 15 21.59 48.95 -2.94
CA PRO A 15 22.01 48.46 -4.24
C PRO A 15 21.81 46.94 -4.35
N GLU A 16 21.62 46.52 -5.57
CA GLU A 16 21.57 45.11 -5.98
C GLU A 16 22.83 44.37 -5.50
N GLY A 17 22.62 43.40 -4.62
CA GLY A 17 23.67 42.51 -4.12
C GLY A 17 23.21 41.07 -4.27
N GLU A 18 24.01 40.32 -4.97
CA GLU A 18 24.17 38.87 -5.07
C GLU A 18 23.13 37.98 -4.38
N LEU A 19 22.45 37.16 -5.20
CA LEU A 19 21.60 36.06 -4.79
C LEU A 19 22.42 34.99 -4.07
N PRO A 20 21.92 34.45 -2.97
CA PRO A 20 22.50 33.26 -2.35
C PRO A 20 22.21 32.02 -3.19
N PRO A 21 23.05 30.98 -3.12
CA PRO A 21 22.88 29.77 -3.93
C PRO A 21 21.59 29.06 -3.59
N GLU A 22 20.82 28.73 -4.64
CA GLU A 22 19.60 27.93 -4.57
C GLU A 22 19.88 26.59 -3.90
N VAL A 23 19.16 26.32 -2.82
CA VAL A 23 19.04 24.98 -2.24
C VAL A 23 18.10 24.19 -3.14
N ILE A 24 18.63 23.26 -3.90
CA ILE A 24 17.84 22.31 -4.69
C ILE A 24 17.13 21.36 -3.73
N VAL A 25 15.85 21.58 -3.52
CA VAL A 25 14.96 20.62 -2.86
C VAL A 25 14.56 19.59 -3.90
N ILE A 26 15.13 18.40 -3.79
CA ILE A 26 14.68 17.23 -4.58
C ILE A 26 13.44 16.66 -3.92
N GLY A 27 12.30 16.78 -4.56
CA GLY A 27 11.08 16.11 -4.14
C GLY A 27 9.81 16.95 -4.28
N GLY A 28 9.26 17.00 -5.47
CA GLY A 28 7.93 17.50 -5.75
C GLY A 28 7.44 16.94 -7.08
N GLU A 29 6.36 16.19 -7.04
CA GLU A 29 5.65 15.75 -8.23
C GLU A 29 5.23 16.94 -9.08
N PRO A 30 5.22 16.81 -10.44
CA PRO A 30 4.75 17.88 -11.30
C PRO A 30 3.24 18.05 -11.15
N PRO A 31 2.73 19.27 -11.05
CA PRO A 31 1.30 19.53 -11.07
C PRO A 31 0.72 19.21 -12.44
N VAL A 32 -0.42 18.55 -12.41
CA VAL A 32 -1.28 18.26 -13.56
C VAL A 32 -1.96 19.56 -14.01
N ASP A 33 -1.86 19.83 -15.29
CA ASP A 33 -2.67 20.72 -16.12
C ASP A 33 -3.22 22.03 -15.53
N ASP A 34 -2.59 23.13 -15.95
CA ASP A 34 -3.34 24.34 -16.31
C ASP A 34 -2.87 24.84 -17.68
N LYS A 35 -3.82 24.84 -18.63
CA LYS A 35 -3.63 25.41 -19.94
C LYS A 35 -3.20 26.87 -19.82
N PRO A 36 -2.16 27.30 -20.54
CA PRO A 36 -1.90 28.72 -20.69
C PRO A 36 -2.99 29.36 -21.58
N PRO A 37 -3.36 30.59 -21.28
CA PRO A 37 -4.30 31.32 -22.12
C PRO A 37 -3.69 31.61 -23.52
N VAL A 38 -4.49 31.37 -24.50
CA VAL A 38 -4.20 31.73 -25.92
C VAL A 38 -4.07 33.26 -25.98
N GLY A 39 -2.85 33.69 -26.09
CA GLY A 39 -2.54 35.07 -26.54
C GLY A 39 -2.09 34.97 -27.99
N ASP A 40 -2.93 35.46 -28.89
CA ASP A 40 -2.57 35.72 -30.26
C ASP A 40 -1.47 36.79 -30.36
N GLU A 41 -0.24 36.33 -30.58
CA GLU A 41 0.75 37.14 -31.29
C GLU A 41 1.47 36.25 -32.31
N PRO A 42 1.64 36.68 -33.54
CA PRO A 42 2.21 35.86 -34.59
C PRO A 42 3.72 35.78 -34.41
N LEU A 43 4.21 34.57 -34.08
CA LEU A 43 5.59 34.17 -34.32
C LEU A 43 5.77 33.88 -35.82
N GLU A 44 5.70 34.94 -36.64
CA GLU A 44 6.27 34.94 -37.98
C GLU A 44 7.75 35.36 -37.90
N ASP A 45 8.56 34.64 -38.66
CA ASP A 45 9.94 34.90 -38.99
C ASP A 45 11.01 34.54 -37.99
N LEU A 46 11.42 33.26 -38.03
CA LEU A 46 12.81 32.80 -38.03
C LEU A 46 12.92 31.27 -38.18
N GLU A 47 12.11 30.62 -38.98
CA GLU A 47 12.46 29.30 -39.48
C GLU A 47 13.42 29.50 -40.66
N ASN A 48 14.69 29.19 -40.47
CA ASN A 48 15.68 29.14 -41.52
C ASN A 48 15.22 28.16 -42.62
N GLU A 49 15.31 28.55 -43.89
CA GLU A 49 15.05 27.66 -45.03
C GLU A 49 15.78 26.29 -44.91
N SER A 50 16.91 26.26 -44.21
CA SER A 50 17.66 25.02 -43.91
C SER A 50 16.91 24.07 -42.98
N ASP A 51 16.12 24.57 -42.05
CA ASP A 51 15.39 23.73 -41.07
C ASP A 51 14.10 23.15 -41.65
N ILE A 52 13.48 23.89 -42.58
CA ILE A 52 12.33 23.41 -43.35
C ILE A 52 12.78 22.32 -44.33
N ALA A 53 13.87 22.52 -45.04
CA ALA A 53 14.43 21.50 -45.93
C ALA A 53 14.90 20.24 -45.19
N ALA A 54 15.45 20.38 -43.98
CA ALA A 54 15.83 19.26 -43.15
C ALA A 54 14.60 18.48 -42.62
N ARG A 55 13.52 19.16 -42.31
CA ARG A 55 12.26 18.56 -41.87
C ARG A 55 11.55 17.80 -43.00
N GLU A 56 11.55 18.40 -44.23
CA GLU A 56 11.01 17.72 -45.39
C GLU A 56 11.84 16.50 -45.80
N ALA A 57 13.14 16.58 -45.73
CA ALA A 57 14.03 15.45 -45.98
C ALA A 57 13.82 14.30 -44.95
N LEU A 58 13.58 14.62 -43.68
CA LEU A 58 13.25 13.63 -42.64
C LEU A 58 11.91 12.96 -42.88
N LEU A 59 10.88 13.72 -43.30
CA LEU A 59 9.58 13.17 -43.65
C LEU A 59 9.64 12.25 -44.84
N THR A 60 10.41 12.62 -45.84
CA THR A 60 10.64 11.84 -47.06
C THR A 60 11.38 10.53 -46.73
N LEU A 61 12.44 10.58 -45.90
CA LEU A 61 13.15 9.41 -45.46
C LEU A 61 12.26 8.47 -44.62
N HIS A 62 11.46 9.00 -43.73
CA HIS A 62 10.51 8.20 -42.93
C HIS A 62 9.46 7.50 -43.79
N GLN A 63 8.92 8.20 -44.80
CA GLN A 63 7.96 7.64 -45.75
C GLN A 63 8.59 6.52 -46.58
N GLN A 64 9.84 6.72 -47.03
CA GLN A 64 10.59 5.70 -47.74
C GLN A 64 10.89 4.46 -46.87
N LEU A 65 11.30 4.64 -45.61
CA LEU A 65 11.47 3.52 -44.70
C LEU A 65 10.21 2.66 -44.57
N VAL A 66 9.06 3.29 -44.37
CA VAL A 66 7.78 2.58 -44.24
C VAL A 66 7.38 1.92 -45.57
N SER A 67 7.56 2.59 -46.69
CA SER A 67 7.16 2.07 -48.00
C SER A 67 8.05 0.91 -48.48
N PHE A 68 9.31 0.90 -48.07
CA PHE A 68 10.28 -0.16 -48.40
C PHE A 68 10.36 -1.28 -47.34
N GLY A 69 9.54 -1.21 -46.31
CA GLY A 69 9.38 -2.28 -45.29
C GLY A 69 10.49 -2.33 -44.25
N PHE A 70 11.27 -1.25 -44.04
CA PHE A 70 12.27 -1.17 -42.97
C PHE A 70 11.73 -0.56 -41.71
N SER A 71 12.11 -1.13 -40.58
CA SER A 71 11.72 -0.62 -39.25
C SER A 71 12.64 0.49 -38.74
N SER A 72 13.86 0.58 -39.24
CA SER A 72 14.83 1.61 -38.84
C SER A 72 15.88 1.92 -39.93
N VAL A 73 16.49 3.12 -39.83
CA VAL A 73 17.63 3.49 -40.71
C VAL A 73 18.84 2.58 -40.55
N PHE A 74 18.98 1.93 -39.42
CA PHE A 74 20.08 1.01 -39.11
C PHE A 74 19.97 -0.31 -39.89
N GLU A 75 18.74 -0.80 -40.12
CA GLU A 75 18.51 -1.97 -40.96
C GLU A 75 18.93 -1.71 -42.42
N VAL A 76 18.66 -0.50 -42.93
CA VAL A 76 19.07 -0.10 -44.29
C VAL A 76 20.58 -0.08 -44.42
N VAL A 77 21.30 0.44 -43.42
CA VAL A 77 22.77 0.54 -43.45
C VAL A 77 23.42 -0.82 -43.28
N GLN A 78 22.81 -1.75 -42.52
CA GLN A 78 23.34 -3.10 -42.29
C GLN A 78 23.42 -3.91 -43.59
N ASP A 79 22.47 -3.77 -44.51
CA ASP A 79 22.41 -4.53 -45.74
C ASP A 79 23.36 -4.02 -46.80
N GLY A 80 23.79 -2.78 -46.68
CA GLY A 80 24.67 -2.14 -47.69
C GLY A 80 23.94 -1.82 -49.01
N PRO A 81 24.52 -0.98 -49.87
CA PRO A 81 23.85 -0.52 -51.07
C PRO A 81 23.59 -1.62 -52.11
N SER A 82 24.41 -2.67 -52.15
CA SER A 82 24.28 -3.75 -53.12
C SER A 82 23.21 -4.79 -52.76
N GLY A 83 22.85 -4.92 -51.47
CA GLY A 83 21.83 -5.85 -51.02
C GLY A 83 20.42 -5.25 -50.93
N LEU A 84 20.34 -3.90 -50.93
CA LEU A 84 19.14 -3.17 -50.63
C LEU A 84 17.99 -3.42 -51.61
N ASN A 85 18.29 -3.39 -52.94
CA ASN A 85 17.31 -3.67 -53.97
C ASN A 85 16.69 -5.04 -53.90
N ALA A 86 17.49 -6.04 -53.61
CA ALA A 86 17.01 -7.42 -53.47
C ALA A 86 16.08 -7.55 -52.26
N ARG A 87 16.40 -6.92 -51.17
CA ARG A 87 15.59 -6.97 -49.93
C ARG A 87 14.28 -6.20 -50.04
N ILE A 88 14.32 -5.01 -50.69
CA ILE A 88 13.07 -4.23 -50.93
C ILE A 88 12.11 -5.03 -51.81
N GLN A 89 12.65 -5.67 -52.86
CA GLN A 89 11.89 -6.53 -53.74
C GLN A 89 11.30 -7.75 -53.01
N GLU A 90 12.07 -8.36 -52.11
CA GLU A 90 11.60 -9.50 -51.31
C GLU A 90 10.52 -9.12 -50.32
N GLN A 91 10.65 -7.97 -49.63
CA GLN A 91 9.73 -7.56 -48.58
C GLN A 91 8.48 -6.88 -49.09
N THR A 92 8.57 -6.09 -50.16
CA THR A 92 7.46 -5.22 -50.62
C THR A 92 7.01 -5.53 -52.06
N GLY A 93 7.78 -6.30 -52.81
CA GLY A 93 7.54 -6.54 -54.23
C GLY A 93 7.82 -5.33 -55.14
N LEU A 94 8.37 -4.25 -54.63
CA LEU A 94 8.71 -3.06 -55.36
C LEU A 94 10.13 -3.21 -55.98
N THR A 95 10.27 -2.73 -57.21
CA THR A 95 11.58 -2.62 -57.87
C THR A 95 11.93 -1.13 -57.97
N ILE A 96 13.04 -0.74 -57.36
CA ILE A 96 13.58 0.64 -57.41
C ILE A 96 14.81 0.69 -58.28
N THR A 97 15.13 1.86 -58.83
CA THR A 97 16.34 2.05 -59.61
C THR A 97 17.57 2.04 -58.70
N GLU A 98 18.73 1.71 -59.25
CA GLU A 98 20.00 1.70 -58.52
C GLU A 98 20.37 3.09 -57.99
N GLU A 99 19.98 4.14 -58.69
CA GLU A 99 20.17 5.52 -58.27
C GLU A 99 19.28 5.91 -57.08
N GLU A 100 18.01 5.46 -57.06
CA GLU A 100 17.10 5.62 -55.93
C GLU A 100 17.54 4.84 -54.72
N ALA A 101 18.02 3.59 -54.88
CA ALA A 101 18.56 2.79 -53.80
C ALA A 101 19.81 3.42 -53.16
N ASN A 102 20.72 3.94 -53.98
CA ASN A 102 21.90 4.64 -53.49
C ASN A 102 21.56 5.94 -52.80
N THR A 103 20.57 6.69 -53.28
CA THR A 103 20.12 7.94 -52.63
C THR A 103 19.50 7.63 -51.28
N PHE A 104 18.61 6.65 -51.20
CA PHE A 104 17.99 6.21 -49.97
C PHE A 104 19.00 5.69 -48.98
N PHE A 105 19.96 4.88 -49.41
CA PHE A 105 21.04 4.38 -48.57
C PHE A 105 21.88 5.52 -47.98
N ASN A 106 22.33 6.47 -48.80
CA ASN A 106 23.14 7.59 -48.34
C ASN A 106 22.39 8.45 -47.30
N GLN A 107 21.09 8.68 -47.52
CA GLN A 107 20.25 9.41 -46.53
C GLN A 107 20.08 8.64 -45.21
N ALA A 108 19.86 7.32 -45.28
CA ALA A 108 19.76 6.48 -44.13
C ALA A 108 21.11 6.39 -43.38
N GLU A 109 22.22 6.29 -44.07
CA GLU A 109 23.58 6.27 -43.51
C GLU A 109 23.91 7.59 -42.80
N ALA A 110 23.63 8.72 -43.43
CA ALA A 110 23.84 10.04 -42.83
C ALA A 110 23.00 10.21 -41.54
N ARG A 111 21.79 9.68 -41.55
CA ARG A 111 20.88 9.73 -40.36
C ARG A 111 21.35 8.80 -39.27
N ALA A 112 21.74 7.59 -39.58
CA ALA A 112 22.28 6.62 -38.64
C ALA A 112 23.56 7.15 -37.98
N ALA A 113 24.46 7.75 -38.73
CA ALA A 113 25.66 8.40 -38.22
C ALA A 113 25.32 9.60 -37.27
N GLY A 114 24.31 10.36 -37.60
CA GLY A 114 23.81 11.46 -36.76
C GLY A 114 23.25 10.95 -35.42
N LEU A 115 22.44 9.89 -35.46
CA LEU A 115 21.86 9.27 -34.25
C LEU A 115 22.95 8.60 -33.38
N THR A 116 23.92 7.97 -34.00
CA THR A 116 25.08 7.39 -33.29
C THR A 116 25.88 8.45 -32.56
N ARG A 117 26.13 9.58 -33.22
CA ARG A 117 26.85 10.71 -32.66
C ARG A 117 26.07 11.32 -31.49
N LEU A 118 24.74 11.50 -31.64
CA LEU A 118 23.86 12.01 -30.60
C LEU A 118 23.85 11.05 -29.40
N TYR A 119 23.74 9.75 -29.65
CA TYR A 119 23.79 8.73 -28.60
C TYR A 119 25.12 8.77 -27.83
N THR A 120 26.22 8.83 -28.52
CA THR A 120 27.56 8.92 -27.90
C THR A 120 27.69 10.19 -27.04
N GLN A 121 27.13 11.31 -27.52
CA GLN A 121 27.13 12.57 -26.74
C GLN A 121 26.24 12.50 -25.49
N LEU A 122 25.09 11.87 -25.59
CA LEU A 122 24.16 11.72 -24.46
C LEU A 122 24.66 10.69 -23.44
N SER A 123 25.22 9.58 -23.89
CA SER A 123 25.84 8.59 -23.01
C SER A 123 27.07 9.11 -22.31
N ALA A 124 27.89 9.93 -22.99
CA ALA A 124 29.03 10.60 -22.37
C ALA A 124 28.63 11.66 -21.33
N ARG A 125 27.40 12.18 -21.37
CA ARG A 125 26.84 13.11 -20.36
C ARG A 125 26.18 12.41 -19.20
N GLY A 126 26.07 11.08 -19.21
CA GLY A 126 25.41 10.33 -18.12
C GLY A 126 23.91 10.60 -17.99
N ASP A 127 23.22 10.96 -19.07
CA ASP A 127 21.82 11.30 -19.04
C ASP A 127 20.97 10.05 -18.70
N PRO A 128 20.30 10.02 -17.52
CA PRO A 128 19.55 8.86 -17.07
C PRO A 128 18.36 8.50 -17.99
N ALA A 129 17.91 9.43 -18.83
CA ALA A 129 16.85 9.16 -19.80
C ALA A 129 17.31 8.21 -20.92
N VAL A 130 18.62 8.12 -21.18
CA VAL A 130 19.20 7.24 -22.22
C VAL A 130 19.41 5.84 -21.67
N CYS A 131 19.72 5.71 -20.38
CA CYS A 131 19.98 4.41 -19.73
C CYS A 131 18.72 3.59 -19.41
N SER A 132 17.53 4.16 -19.52
CA SER A 132 16.28 3.50 -19.08
C SER A 132 15.42 2.92 -20.21
N VAL A 133 15.80 2.99 -21.47
CA VAL A 133 14.95 2.60 -22.59
C VAL A 133 15.51 1.37 -23.30
N THR A 134 14.85 0.22 -23.11
CA THR A 134 15.15 -1.06 -23.79
C THR A 134 15.20 -0.98 -25.33
N LYS A 135 14.55 0.00 -25.93
CA LYS A 135 14.67 0.30 -27.39
C LYS A 135 16.00 0.93 -27.77
N LEU A 136 16.71 1.55 -26.83
CA LEU A 136 18.05 2.09 -27.07
C LEU A 136 19.13 1.01 -27.03
N GLU A 137 18.94 -0.08 -26.29
CA GLU A 137 19.85 -1.24 -26.35
C GLU A 137 19.87 -1.86 -27.74
N ALA A 138 18.71 -1.98 -28.40
CA ALA A 138 18.65 -2.44 -29.79
C ALA A 138 19.36 -1.46 -30.76
N ILE A 139 19.23 -0.15 -30.53
CA ILE A 139 19.91 0.89 -31.30
C ILE A 139 21.43 0.87 -31.05
N VAL A 140 21.88 0.53 -29.83
CA VAL A 140 23.30 0.41 -29.50
C VAL A 140 23.94 -0.78 -30.19
N ASP A 141 23.28 -1.94 -30.20
CA ASP A 141 23.77 -3.14 -30.86
C ASP A 141 23.87 -2.92 -32.37
N ASP A 142 22.87 -2.25 -32.96
CA ASP A 142 22.91 -1.90 -34.40
C ASP A 142 23.98 -0.85 -34.70
N THR A 143 24.21 0.12 -33.80
CA THR A 143 25.26 1.13 -33.97
C THR A 143 26.68 0.56 -33.87
N LEU A 144 26.88 -0.43 -32.99
CA LEU A 144 28.14 -1.16 -32.88
C LEU A 144 28.42 -1.98 -34.15
N LEU A 145 27.41 -2.58 -34.77
CA LEU A 145 27.47 -3.28 -36.01
C LEU A 145 27.79 -2.33 -37.17
N VAL A 146 27.14 -1.15 -37.22
CA VAL A 146 27.39 -0.10 -38.20
C VAL A 146 28.81 0.47 -38.05
N ALA A 147 29.25 0.76 -36.83
CA ALA A 147 30.61 1.20 -36.56
C ALA A 147 31.67 0.17 -37.01
N ARG A 148 31.39 -1.14 -36.91
CA ARG A 148 32.24 -2.20 -37.42
C ARG A 148 32.18 -2.32 -38.94
N SER A 149 31.05 -2.07 -39.59
CA SER A 149 30.89 -2.18 -41.03
C SER A 149 31.47 -0.97 -41.81
N LEU A 150 31.49 0.20 -41.20
CA LEU A 150 32.12 1.42 -41.73
C LEU A 150 33.66 1.38 -41.62
N GLY A 151 34.21 0.35 -41.02
CA GLY A 151 35.60 0.21 -40.65
C GLY A 151 36.59 -0.14 -41.79
N SER A 152 36.27 0.06 -43.07
CA SER A 152 37.24 -0.15 -44.14
C SER A 152 38.07 1.08 -44.52
N GLY A 153 37.74 2.25 -43.98
CA GLY A 153 38.56 3.45 -44.11
C GLY A 153 38.98 3.92 -42.74
N GLY A 154 40.22 3.70 -42.36
CA GLY A 154 40.77 3.96 -41.03
C GLY A 154 40.12 5.06 -40.26
N ASN A 155 39.23 4.70 -39.33
CA ASN A 155 38.65 5.68 -38.40
C ASN A 155 39.74 6.11 -37.37
N TYR A 156 39.49 7.20 -36.72
CA TYR A 156 40.39 7.76 -35.69
C TYR A 156 40.83 6.72 -34.65
N GLU A 157 39.95 5.78 -34.25
CA GLU A 157 40.26 4.74 -33.27
C GLU A 157 41.26 3.71 -33.78
N GLN A 158 41.24 3.40 -35.07
CA GLN A 158 42.27 2.51 -35.68
C GLN A 158 43.63 3.18 -35.80
N TRP A 159 43.66 4.49 -36.05
CA TRP A 159 44.88 5.26 -36.13
C TRP A 159 45.50 5.57 -34.77
N PHE A 160 44.70 5.68 -33.73
CA PHE A 160 45.10 6.05 -32.37
C PHE A 160 44.77 4.99 -31.34
N SER A 161 44.60 3.73 -31.75
CA SER A 161 44.30 2.65 -30.78
C SER A 161 45.47 2.47 -29.83
N ARG A 162 45.17 2.08 -28.59
CA ARG A 162 46.18 1.81 -27.53
C ARG A 162 47.22 0.77 -27.91
N THR A 163 47.02 0.00 -28.98
CA THR A 163 47.90 -1.05 -29.51
C THR A 163 48.85 -0.57 -30.59
N ILE A 164 48.84 0.71 -31.00
CA ILE A 164 49.76 1.23 -32.02
C ILE A 164 51.14 1.44 -31.40
N PRO A 165 52.22 0.84 -31.99
CA PRO A 165 53.57 0.90 -31.43
C PRO A 165 54.21 2.30 -31.41
N ASN A 166 53.56 3.33 -31.94
CA ASN A 166 54.11 4.66 -32.14
C ASN A 166 53.95 5.62 -30.95
N GLY A 167 53.47 5.17 -29.81
CA GLY A 167 53.52 5.94 -28.55
C GLY A 167 52.48 7.07 -28.40
N PHE A 168 51.48 7.14 -29.26
CA PHE A 168 50.36 8.09 -29.11
C PHE A 168 49.29 7.50 -28.19
N SER A 169 48.89 8.26 -27.20
CA SER A 169 47.79 7.89 -26.32
C SER A 169 46.47 8.35 -26.91
N HIS A 170 45.39 7.57 -26.68
CA HIS A 170 44.05 7.98 -27.02
C HIS A 170 43.70 9.28 -26.27
N PRO A 171 42.97 10.25 -26.87
CA PRO A 171 42.64 11.54 -26.21
C PRO A 171 42.01 11.40 -24.85
N ASP A 172 41.17 10.41 -24.66
CA ASP A 172 40.42 10.17 -23.42
C ASP A 172 41.15 9.26 -22.41
N SER A 173 42.38 8.78 -22.78
CA SER A 173 43.15 7.91 -21.90
C SER A 173 43.94 8.70 -20.88
N ALA A 174 44.23 8.09 -19.72
CA ALA A 174 45.07 8.67 -18.69
C ALA A 174 46.44 9.15 -19.18
N GLY A 175 46.98 8.51 -20.23
CA GLY A 175 48.27 8.88 -20.85
C GLY A 175 48.19 10.06 -21.81
N SER A 176 47.02 10.61 -22.10
CA SER A 176 46.86 11.74 -22.99
C SER A 176 47.39 13.06 -22.38
N LEU A 177 47.97 13.89 -23.20
CA LEU A 177 48.46 15.23 -22.79
C LEU A 177 47.31 16.13 -22.28
N PHE A 178 46.10 15.91 -22.78
CA PHE A 178 44.90 16.64 -22.42
C PHE A 178 44.08 15.98 -21.30
N SER A 179 44.57 14.89 -20.72
CA SER A 179 43.87 14.18 -19.63
C SER A 179 43.95 14.95 -18.32
N PRO A 180 43.02 14.75 -17.41
CA PRO A 180 43.08 15.23 -16.03
C PRO A 180 44.33 14.70 -15.31
N ALA A 181 44.85 13.54 -15.66
CA ALA A 181 46.08 12.94 -15.14
C ALA A 181 47.31 13.80 -15.47
N SER A 182 47.40 14.23 -16.73
CA SER A 182 48.50 15.11 -17.18
C SER A 182 48.49 16.44 -16.40
N TYR A 183 47.30 17.06 -16.31
CA TYR A 183 47.12 18.29 -15.54
C TYR A 183 47.46 18.12 -14.04
N LEU A 184 47.03 17.05 -13.39
CA LEU A 184 47.37 16.74 -12.01
C LEU A 184 48.85 16.50 -11.84
N THR A 185 49.52 15.80 -12.78
CA THR A 185 50.94 15.53 -12.78
C THR A 185 51.72 16.83 -12.87
N ASP A 186 51.34 17.76 -13.71
CA ASP A 186 51.99 19.05 -13.86
C ASP A 186 51.81 19.94 -12.65
N LEU A 187 50.62 19.97 -12.07
CA LEU A 187 50.38 20.68 -10.79
C LEU A 187 51.19 20.08 -9.65
N TYR A 188 51.27 18.75 -9.56
CA TYR A 188 52.06 18.06 -8.56
C TYR A 188 53.55 18.40 -8.70
N ARG A 189 54.06 18.36 -9.94
CA ARG A 189 55.45 18.72 -10.25
C ARG A 189 55.75 20.19 -9.93
N ALA A 190 54.85 21.09 -10.23
CA ALA A 190 54.97 22.51 -9.93
C ALA A 190 54.90 22.81 -8.41
N ALA A 191 54.04 22.10 -7.69
CA ALA A 191 53.83 22.34 -6.25
C ALA A 191 54.93 21.69 -5.39
N LYS A 192 55.48 20.56 -5.79
CA LYS A 192 56.50 19.78 -5.06
C LYS A 192 57.74 20.60 -4.64
N PRO A 193 58.32 21.42 -5.52
CA PRO A 193 59.52 22.22 -5.20
C PRO A 193 59.24 23.53 -4.47
N LEU A 194 57.98 23.92 -4.22
CA LEU A 194 57.65 25.17 -3.52
C LEU A 194 58.20 25.22 -2.10
N HIS A 195 58.39 24.07 -1.45
CA HIS A 195 59.01 23.95 -0.15
C HIS A 195 60.10 22.87 -0.17
N PRO A 196 61.24 23.10 0.52
CA PRO A 196 62.33 22.10 0.62
C PRO A 196 61.82 20.87 1.41
N SER A 197 62.44 19.71 1.16
CA SER A 197 62.03 18.43 1.75
C SER A 197 62.10 18.37 3.28
N SER A 198 62.83 19.26 3.89
CA SER A 198 62.94 19.41 5.36
C SER A 198 61.77 20.24 5.97
N ASN A 199 60.93 20.86 5.16
CA ASN A 199 59.83 21.70 5.63
C ASN A 199 58.54 20.90 5.78
N GLY A 200 57.87 20.94 6.90
CA GLY A 200 56.59 20.27 7.14
C GLY A 200 55.45 20.69 6.20
N LEU A 201 55.60 21.80 5.47
CA LEU A 201 54.66 22.25 4.43
C LEU A 201 54.94 21.63 3.06
N GLN A 202 56.02 20.86 2.90
CA GLN A 202 56.32 20.17 1.64
C GLN A 202 55.21 19.22 1.24
N LEU A 203 54.85 19.22 -0.01
CA LEU A 203 53.66 18.54 -0.52
C LEU A 203 53.57 17.05 -0.13
N ASN A 204 54.67 16.31 -0.27
CA ASN A 204 54.72 14.87 0.07
C ASN A 204 54.65 14.61 1.60
N GLN A 205 54.93 15.59 2.44
CA GLN A 205 54.72 15.44 3.88
C GLN A 205 53.30 15.77 4.30
N ARG A 206 52.66 16.73 3.63
CA ARG A 206 51.25 17.08 3.89
C ARG A 206 50.24 16.10 3.27
N ARG A 207 50.56 15.64 2.05
CA ARG A 207 49.68 14.79 1.23
C ARG A 207 50.53 13.67 0.58
N PRO A 208 50.99 12.71 1.40
CA PRO A 208 51.72 11.54 0.87
C PRO A 208 50.89 10.67 -0.08
N ASP A 209 49.58 10.74 0.10
CA ASP A 209 48.56 10.06 -0.73
C ASP A 209 48.66 10.48 -2.21
N LEU A 210 48.96 11.77 -2.50
CA LEU A 210 49.05 12.25 -3.89
C LEU A 210 50.25 11.63 -4.65
N GLY A 211 51.34 11.36 -3.95
CA GLY A 211 52.52 10.71 -4.53
C GLY A 211 52.31 9.21 -4.82
N ALA A 212 51.40 8.58 -4.11
CA ALA A 212 51.04 7.17 -4.25
C ALA A 212 49.82 6.91 -5.14
N LEU A 213 49.17 7.99 -5.62
CA LEU A 213 47.95 7.87 -6.41
C LEU A 213 48.24 7.19 -7.74
N VAL A 214 47.51 6.12 -8.02
CA VAL A 214 47.53 5.43 -9.33
C VAL A 214 46.66 6.19 -10.30
N LEU A 215 47.26 6.74 -11.33
CA LEU A 215 46.56 7.45 -12.40
C LEU A 215 46.03 6.44 -13.41
N SER A 216 44.86 5.86 -13.13
CA SER A 216 44.10 4.96 -14.02
C SER A 216 42.88 5.68 -14.60
N ASP A 217 42.34 5.17 -15.73
CA ASP A 217 41.13 5.73 -16.32
C ASP A 217 39.97 5.71 -15.34
N ALA A 218 39.83 4.67 -14.51
CA ALA A 218 38.81 4.59 -13.46
C ALA A 218 38.98 5.71 -12.42
N ASN A 219 40.19 5.90 -11.87
CA ASN A 219 40.42 6.92 -10.85
C ASN A 219 40.30 8.37 -11.37
N LEU A 220 40.33 8.58 -12.68
CA LEU A 220 40.28 9.90 -13.29
C LEU A 220 38.90 10.28 -13.80
N ASN A 221 38.11 9.28 -14.21
CA ASN A 221 36.84 9.50 -14.90
C ASN A 221 35.63 8.98 -14.10
N GLU A 222 35.88 8.24 -13.00
CA GLU A 222 34.81 7.80 -12.13
C GLU A 222 34.29 8.97 -11.30
N GLU A 223 33.02 9.33 -11.48
CA GLU A 223 32.35 10.34 -10.67
C GLU A 223 31.94 9.74 -9.32
N ILE A 224 32.63 10.15 -8.26
CA ILE A 224 32.29 9.73 -6.90
C ILE A 224 31.45 10.85 -6.25
N SER A 225 30.30 10.47 -5.71
CA SER A 225 29.44 11.39 -4.97
C SER A 225 30.18 12.04 -3.80
N THR A 226 30.07 13.37 -3.68
CA THR A 226 30.60 14.09 -2.50
C THR A 226 30.05 13.56 -1.19
N LEU A 227 28.83 13.03 -1.19
CA LEU A 227 28.22 12.38 -0.02
C LEU A 227 28.95 11.09 0.34
N GLU A 228 29.37 10.31 -0.64
CA GLU A 228 30.11 9.05 -0.44
C GLU A 228 31.50 9.33 0.13
N LEU A 229 32.25 10.28 -0.46
CA LEU A 229 33.52 10.75 0.08
C LEU A 229 33.39 11.28 1.52
N THR A 230 32.36 12.07 1.79
CA THR A 230 32.10 12.58 3.13
C THR A 230 31.81 11.43 4.10
N LEU A 231 31.06 10.45 3.70
CA LEU A 231 30.73 9.27 4.51
C LEU A 231 31.99 8.44 4.80
N GLU A 232 32.87 8.23 3.82
CA GLU A 232 34.14 7.54 4.03
C GLU A 232 35.03 8.26 5.03
N VAL A 233 35.16 9.59 4.89
CA VAL A 233 35.97 10.40 5.82
C VAL A 233 35.38 10.32 7.23
N LEU A 234 34.06 10.40 7.39
CA LEU A 234 33.40 10.26 8.68
C LEU A 234 33.57 8.85 9.27
N LYS A 235 33.48 7.81 8.45
CA LYS A 235 33.69 6.41 8.87
C LYS A 235 35.15 6.19 9.32
N ALA A 236 36.12 6.74 8.61
CA ALA A 236 37.54 6.63 8.96
C ALA A 236 37.89 7.24 10.33
N GLY A 237 37.09 8.23 10.81
CA GLY A 237 37.25 8.84 12.14
C GLY A 237 36.65 8.01 13.29
N VAL A 238 36.01 6.88 13.02
CA VAL A 238 35.33 6.06 14.02
C VAL A 238 36.03 4.70 14.15
N THR A 239 36.37 4.33 15.39
CA THR A 239 36.95 3.00 15.66
C THR A 239 35.88 1.93 15.77
N GLY A 240 35.98 0.88 14.96
CA GLY A 240 35.03 -0.24 14.92
C GLY A 240 34.10 -0.22 13.72
N ASN A 241 33.16 -1.18 13.66
CA ASN A 241 32.14 -1.21 12.61
C ASN A 241 31.08 -0.14 12.87
N VAL A 242 31.03 0.86 12.00
CA VAL A 242 30.12 2.02 12.13
C VAL A 242 28.66 1.58 12.07
N ASP A 243 28.31 0.65 11.20
CA ASP A 243 26.92 0.18 11.06
C ASP A 243 26.45 -0.55 12.32
N ASP A 244 27.33 -1.34 12.96
CA ASP A 244 27.02 -1.98 14.25
C ASP A 244 26.90 -0.95 15.38
N LEU A 245 27.76 0.07 15.40
CA LEU A 245 27.68 1.13 16.38
C LEU A 245 26.40 1.93 16.25
N LEU A 246 25.99 2.29 15.02
CA LEU A 246 24.75 3.01 14.76
C LEU A 246 23.51 2.16 15.12
N ARG A 247 23.58 0.87 14.88
CA ARG A 247 22.51 -0.09 15.16
C ARG A 247 22.33 -0.36 16.65
N THR A 248 23.43 -0.48 17.39
CA THR A 248 23.42 -0.84 18.83
C THR A 248 23.34 0.36 19.76
N SER A 249 23.74 1.54 19.29
CA SER A 249 23.67 2.76 20.09
C SER A 249 22.22 3.23 20.22
N ILE A 250 21.85 3.59 21.42
CA ILE A 250 20.49 4.07 21.74
C ILE A 250 20.46 5.58 22.07
N TYR A 251 21.58 6.22 22.11
CA TYR A 251 21.74 7.67 22.30
C TYR A 251 22.73 8.22 21.27
N PRO A 252 22.45 9.39 20.69
CA PRO A 252 21.30 10.29 20.85
C PRO A 252 19.96 9.71 20.34
N MET A 253 18.83 10.38 20.62
CA MET A 253 17.48 9.87 20.35
C MET A 253 17.13 9.60 18.88
N GLY A 254 18.00 9.98 17.94
CA GLY A 254 17.90 9.58 16.54
C GLY A 254 18.34 8.13 16.25
N LEU A 255 19.02 7.51 17.22
CA LEU A 255 19.47 6.12 17.15
C LEU A 255 18.46 5.22 17.88
N PRO A 256 18.42 3.93 17.63
CA PRO A 256 19.28 3.17 16.72
C PRO A 256 18.95 3.42 15.23
N TYR A 257 19.95 3.28 14.36
CA TYR A 257 19.82 3.32 12.92
C TYR A 257 20.31 2.01 12.31
N ASN A 258 19.47 1.31 11.61
CA ASN A 258 19.81 0.07 10.94
C ASN A 258 19.92 0.29 9.44
N HIS A 259 21.15 0.30 8.94
CA HIS A 259 21.46 0.58 7.54
C HIS A 259 20.79 -0.43 6.58
N ALA A 260 20.86 -1.73 6.91
CA ALA A 260 20.25 -2.78 6.08
C ALA A 260 18.73 -2.63 5.97
N ASN A 261 18.05 -2.29 7.09
CA ASN A 261 16.62 -2.03 7.07
C ASN A 261 16.24 -0.83 6.17
N GLU A 262 17.06 0.22 6.22
CA GLU A 262 16.86 1.40 5.36
C GLU A 262 17.12 1.09 3.89
N GLN A 263 18.15 0.32 3.57
CA GLN A 263 18.42 -0.16 2.21
C GLN A 263 17.24 -0.97 1.66
N ILE A 264 16.66 -1.88 2.44
CA ILE A 264 15.46 -2.64 2.02
C ILE A 264 14.33 -1.67 1.68
N ARG A 265 14.07 -0.68 2.54
CA ARG A 265 13.02 0.31 2.33
C ARG A 265 13.24 1.13 1.05
N GLN A 266 14.45 1.64 0.85
CA GLN A 266 14.82 2.44 -0.33
C GLN A 266 14.80 1.62 -1.62
N GLY A 267 15.34 0.40 -1.60
CA GLY A 267 15.35 -0.48 -2.76
C GLY A 267 13.93 -0.90 -3.20
N LEU A 268 13.03 -1.18 -2.24
CA LEU A 268 11.62 -1.42 -2.56
C LEU A 268 10.94 -0.17 -3.13
N GLN A 269 11.23 1.00 -2.58
CA GLN A 269 10.69 2.27 -3.07
C GLN A 269 11.17 2.58 -4.49
N ALA A 270 12.44 2.31 -4.82
CA ALA A 270 12.97 2.45 -6.17
C ALA A 270 12.20 1.59 -7.19
N ARG A 271 11.73 0.41 -6.77
CA ARG A 271 10.84 -0.46 -7.57
C ARG A 271 9.34 -0.14 -7.39
N LYS A 272 8.99 1.05 -6.90
CA LYS A 272 7.60 1.51 -6.66
C LYS A 272 6.80 0.52 -5.81
N SER A 273 7.44 -0.06 -4.80
CA SER A 273 6.86 -1.04 -3.88
C SER A 273 7.15 -0.65 -2.42
N SER A 274 6.55 -1.38 -1.49
CA SER A 274 6.74 -1.17 -0.06
C SER A 274 6.75 -2.49 0.70
N SER A 275 7.29 -2.48 1.91
CA SER A 275 7.23 -3.64 2.80
C SER A 275 5.79 -4.07 3.11
N ALA A 276 4.84 -3.13 3.17
CA ALA A 276 3.42 -3.44 3.36
C ALA A 276 2.85 -4.25 2.19
N GLU A 277 3.24 -3.94 0.96
CA GLU A 277 2.83 -4.68 -0.23
C GLU A 277 3.42 -6.09 -0.26
N LEU A 278 4.70 -6.24 0.09
CA LEU A 278 5.31 -7.56 0.27
C LEU A 278 4.51 -8.43 1.24
N TRP A 279 4.12 -7.86 2.38
CA TRP A 279 3.26 -8.53 3.36
C TRP A 279 1.90 -8.89 2.80
N SER A 280 1.28 -8.00 2.04
CA SER A 280 -0.03 -8.25 1.42
C SER A 280 0.00 -9.47 0.50
N VAL A 281 1.03 -9.58 -0.34
CA VAL A 281 1.16 -10.66 -1.31
C VAL A 281 1.71 -11.94 -0.68
N LEU A 282 2.86 -11.87 0.00
CA LEU A 282 3.52 -13.06 0.57
C LEU A 282 2.75 -13.64 1.77
N GLY A 283 2.05 -12.80 2.52
CA GLY A 283 1.23 -13.17 3.66
C GLY A 283 -0.21 -13.54 3.34
N ASP A 284 -0.65 -13.43 2.08
CA ASP A 284 -2.07 -13.57 1.65
C ASP A 284 -3.02 -12.75 2.53
N PHE A 285 -2.70 -11.47 2.69
CA PHE A 285 -3.46 -10.59 3.59
C PHE A 285 -4.89 -10.37 3.10
N GLU A 286 -5.09 -10.20 1.81
CA GLU A 286 -6.40 -10.04 1.20
C GLU A 286 -7.26 -11.29 1.41
N GLY A 287 -6.71 -12.49 1.14
CA GLY A 287 -7.42 -13.74 1.36
C GLY A 287 -7.79 -13.97 2.82
N LYS A 288 -6.89 -13.61 3.75
CA LYS A 288 -7.17 -13.66 5.19
C LYS A 288 -8.21 -12.64 5.63
N ALA A 289 -8.14 -11.41 5.12
CA ALA A 289 -9.07 -10.34 5.45
C ALA A 289 -10.50 -10.63 4.94
N LEU A 290 -10.63 -11.24 3.78
CA LEU A 290 -11.93 -11.55 3.17
C LEU A 290 -12.48 -12.94 3.54
N ARG A 291 -11.77 -13.71 4.36
CA ARG A 291 -12.26 -15.00 4.87
C ARG A 291 -13.26 -14.80 6.00
N GLN A 292 -14.31 -15.61 6.04
CA GLN A 292 -15.20 -15.70 7.20
C GLN A 292 -14.45 -16.25 8.42
N GLU A 293 -14.52 -15.53 9.55
CA GLU A 293 -13.86 -15.88 10.80
C GLU A 293 -14.76 -15.52 11.98
N ASN A 294 -15.39 -16.53 12.57
CA ASN A 294 -16.36 -16.34 13.64
C ASN A 294 -15.71 -15.99 14.99
N ASN A 295 -14.44 -16.30 15.17
CA ASN A 295 -13.70 -15.93 16.38
C ASN A 295 -13.15 -14.49 16.24
N LEU A 296 -13.88 -13.50 16.74
CA LEU A 296 -13.46 -12.11 16.68
C LEU A 296 -12.15 -11.83 17.42
N SER A 297 -11.79 -12.65 18.42
CA SER A 297 -10.52 -12.51 19.14
C SER A 297 -9.31 -12.81 18.25
N SER A 298 -9.47 -13.63 17.22
CA SER A 298 -8.40 -13.92 16.25
C SER A 298 -8.10 -12.75 15.31
N TRP A 299 -8.99 -11.74 15.26
CA TRP A 299 -8.84 -10.60 14.37
C TRP A 299 -7.66 -9.69 14.72
N ALA A 300 -7.22 -9.72 15.98
CA ALA A 300 -5.95 -9.11 16.39
C ALA A 300 -4.75 -9.67 15.60
N GLY A 301 -4.82 -10.93 15.18
CA GLY A 301 -3.80 -11.59 14.36
C GLY A 301 -3.79 -11.18 12.89
N LEU A 302 -4.81 -10.46 12.40
CA LEU A 302 -4.79 -9.88 11.05
C LEU A 302 -3.69 -8.85 10.89
N MET A 303 -3.32 -8.17 11.96
CA MET A 303 -2.26 -7.18 11.97
C MET A 303 -1.15 -7.63 12.94
N PRO A 304 -0.29 -8.60 12.58
CA PRO A 304 0.80 -8.99 13.44
C PRO A 304 1.77 -7.83 13.69
N ALA A 305 2.43 -7.83 14.82
CA ALA A 305 3.39 -6.78 15.20
C ALA A 305 4.50 -6.62 14.15
N ALA A 306 4.93 -7.71 13.52
CA ALA A 306 5.90 -7.68 12.42
C ALA A 306 5.39 -6.94 11.18
N TYR A 307 4.09 -7.06 10.85
CA TYR A 307 3.50 -6.24 9.79
C TYR A 307 3.57 -4.76 10.15
N ALA A 308 3.12 -4.39 11.35
CA ALA A 308 3.13 -2.99 11.79
C ALA A 308 4.54 -2.40 11.76
N GLN A 309 5.54 -3.15 12.24
CA GLN A 309 6.94 -2.76 12.16
C GLN A 309 7.37 -2.45 10.73
N ASN A 310 7.14 -3.38 9.81
CA ASN A 310 7.56 -3.25 8.41
C ASN A 310 6.76 -2.18 7.66
N ALA A 311 5.44 -2.10 7.87
CA ALA A 311 4.58 -1.09 7.24
C ALA A 311 4.95 0.34 7.66
N LEU A 312 5.38 0.51 8.90
CA LEU A 312 5.87 1.79 9.41
C LEU A 312 7.35 2.05 9.10
N GLY A 313 8.09 1.08 8.57
CA GLY A 313 9.52 1.18 8.32
C GLY A 313 10.37 1.26 9.58
N VAL A 314 9.87 0.76 10.71
CA VAL A 314 10.58 0.77 12.00
C VAL A 314 11.64 -0.32 12.00
N SER A 315 12.88 0.03 12.34
CA SER A 315 13.95 -0.97 12.48
C SER A 315 13.69 -1.94 13.64
N PRO A 316 14.22 -3.18 13.61
CA PRO A 316 14.04 -4.14 14.70
C PRO A 316 14.49 -3.59 16.06
N GLU A 317 15.58 -2.86 16.10
CA GLU A 317 16.12 -2.29 17.34
C GLU A 317 15.23 -1.19 17.90
N LEU A 318 14.72 -0.31 17.03
CA LEU A 318 13.75 0.72 17.45
C LEU A 318 12.43 0.07 17.87
N PHE A 319 11.97 -0.93 17.14
CA PHE A 319 10.78 -1.69 17.50
C PHE A 319 10.90 -2.30 18.89
N ASN A 320 12.05 -2.89 19.21
CA ASN A 320 12.30 -3.44 20.55
C ASN A 320 12.21 -2.37 21.64
N ILE A 321 12.82 -1.18 21.43
CA ILE A 321 12.71 -0.05 22.39
C ILE A 321 11.27 0.36 22.62
N LEU A 322 10.44 0.37 21.53
CA LEU A 322 9.05 0.81 21.62
C LEU A 322 8.13 -0.26 22.25
N THR A 323 8.47 -1.54 22.13
CA THR A 323 7.57 -2.64 22.51
C THR A 323 8.04 -3.49 23.69
N GLU A 324 9.30 -3.35 24.14
CA GLU A 324 9.79 -4.07 25.31
C GLU A 324 9.00 -3.71 26.57
N ALA A 325 8.87 -4.66 27.50
CA ALA A 325 8.30 -4.40 28.82
C ALA A 325 9.13 -3.32 29.53
N SER A 326 8.48 -2.48 30.35
CA SER A 326 9.18 -1.44 31.07
C SER A 326 10.26 -2.03 31.94
N ASN A 327 11.45 -1.50 31.78
CA ASN A 327 12.52 -1.73 32.71
C ASN A 327 12.56 -0.53 33.66
N SER A 328 11.86 -0.66 34.77
CA SER A 328 11.73 0.40 35.79
C SER A 328 13.02 0.70 36.55
N SER A 329 14.14 0.05 36.20
CA SER A 329 15.43 0.32 36.85
C SER A 329 16.04 1.62 36.35
N TYR A 330 16.62 2.37 37.26
CA TYR A 330 17.32 3.62 37.01
C TYR A 330 18.38 3.53 35.90
N GLY A 331 19.23 2.49 35.95
CA GLY A 331 20.30 2.30 34.98
C GLY A 331 19.80 2.06 33.54
N SER A 332 18.65 1.42 33.41
CA SER A 332 18.06 1.13 32.12
C SER A 332 17.48 2.36 31.43
N VAL A 333 16.88 3.28 32.17
CA VAL A 333 16.27 4.49 31.60
C VAL A 333 17.33 5.55 31.31
N SER A 334 18.35 5.71 32.16
CA SER A 334 19.40 6.72 31.97
C SER A 334 20.17 6.54 30.65
N ARG A 335 20.33 5.30 30.18
CA ARG A 335 21.00 5.02 28.89
C ARG A 335 20.34 5.69 27.69
N TYR A 336 19.02 5.94 27.73
CA TYR A 336 18.31 6.60 26.64
C TYR A 336 18.59 8.10 26.53
N TYR A 337 19.10 8.70 27.62
CA TYR A 337 19.39 10.14 27.72
C TYR A 337 20.90 10.47 27.74
N GLY A 338 21.76 9.45 27.65
CA GLY A 338 23.21 9.60 27.60
C GLY A 338 23.88 9.89 28.95
N LYS A 339 23.09 10.18 29.99
CA LYS A 339 23.57 10.47 31.34
C LYS A 339 22.53 10.10 32.39
N SER A 340 22.95 9.98 33.65
CA SER A 340 22.05 9.88 34.79
C SER A 340 21.02 11.01 34.79
N TYR A 341 19.71 10.62 34.82
CA TYR A 341 18.66 11.62 34.72
C TYR A 341 18.25 12.21 36.10
N THR A 342 18.61 11.60 37.22
CA THR A 342 18.17 12.04 38.55
C THR A 342 18.64 13.43 38.91
N ASP A 343 19.92 13.73 38.75
CA ASP A 343 20.49 15.04 39.12
C ASP A 343 20.68 15.93 37.90
N TYR A 344 20.90 15.33 36.74
CA TYR A 344 21.22 16.06 35.53
C TYR A 344 19.94 16.49 34.76
N MET A 345 18.93 15.66 34.66
CA MET A 345 17.69 15.97 33.91
C MET A 345 16.70 16.80 34.71
N PHE A 346 17.07 17.21 35.92
CA PHE A 346 16.25 18.05 36.76
C PHE A 346 15.98 19.42 36.13
N LYS A 347 16.96 19.97 35.41
CA LYS A 347 16.82 21.24 34.71
C LYS A 347 16.39 21.06 33.26
N GLU A 348 15.56 21.98 32.79
CA GLU A 348 15.09 22.04 31.39
C GLU A 348 16.22 22.00 30.38
N THR A 349 17.25 22.84 30.60
CA THR A 349 18.38 22.94 29.70
C THR A 349 19.08 21.60 29.49
N ASN A 350 19.13 20.75 30.51
CA ASN A 350 19.74 19.45 30.42
C ASN A 350 18.86 18.45 29.66
N LEU A 351 17.54 18.44 29.91
CA LEU A 351 16.61 17.61 29.13
C LEU A 351 16.62 18.03 27.65
N ARG A 352 16.55 19.34 27.38
CA ARG A 352 16.62 19.87 26.02
C ARG A 352 17.92 19.47 25.31
N GLY A 353 19.04 19.56 26.00
CA GLY A 353 20.33 19.11 25.46
C GLY A 353 20.38 17.63 25.17
N ALA A 354 19.77 16.80 26.02
CA ALA A 354 19.72 15.35 25.84
C ALA A 354 18.80 14.93 24.69
N VAL A 355 17.60 15.52 24.60
CA VAL A 355 16.62 15.12 23.57
C VAL A 355 16.78 15.89 22.25
N LYS A 356 17.58 16.95 22.21
CA LYS A 356 17.80 17.80 21.03
C LYS A 356 16.52 18.42 20.47
N LEU A 357 15.61 18.86 21.36
CA LEU A 357 14.35 19.49 21.00
C LEU A 357 14.25 20.89 21.59
N SER A 358 13.41 21.75 21.00
CA SER A 358 13.11 23.06 21.56
C SER A 358 12.27 22.95 22.84
N THR A 359 12.33 23.98 23.69
CA THR A 359 11.48 24.08 24.88
C THR A 359 10.02 23.91 24.56
N ASN A 360 9.50 24.60 23.54
CA ASN A 360 8.11 24.50 23.14
C ASN A 360 7.73 23.09 22.70
N THR A 361 8.59 22.41 22.00
CA THR A 361 8.35 21.02 21.56
C THR A 361 8.26 20.07 22.76
N ILE A 362 9.13 20.24 23.75
CA ILE A 362 9.09 19.43 24.97
C ILE A 362 7.83 19.75 25.79
N LEU A 363 7.48 21.02 25.92
CA LEU A 363 6.23 21.43 26.60
C LEU A 363 5.01 20.83 25.93
N THR A 364 4.94 20.84 24.60
CA THR A 364 3.85 20.21 23.85
C THR A 364 3.82 18.70 24.11
N ALA A 365 4.99 18.03 24.09
CA ALA A 365 5.07 16.60 24.38
C ALA A 365 4.60 16.24 25.80
N LEU A 366 4.80 17.14 26.76
CA LEU A 366 4.34 16.99 28.13
C LEU A 366 2.88 17.44 28.34
N GLY A 367 2.14 17.80 27.29
CA GLY A 367 0.79 18.29 27.35
C GLY A 367 0.67 19.71 27.90
N ALA A 368 1.76 20.41 28.08
CA ALA A 368 1.80 21.83 28.41
C ALA A 368 1.82 22.66 27.11
N GLY A 369 0.72 22.65 26.42
CA GLY A 369 0.55 23.41 25.18
C GLY A 369 0.52 24.92 25.41
N PRO A 370 0.29 25.72 24.35
CA PRO A 370 0.18 27.21 24.42
C PRO A 370 -0.98 27.72 25.28
N TYR A 371 -1.60 26.84 26.03
CA TYR A 371 -2.70 27.11 26.98
C TYR A 371 -2.24 27.59 28.35
N TYR A 372 -0.97 27.66 28.60
CA TYR A 372 -0.43 28.17 29.82
C TYR A 372 -0.37 29.70 29.77
N ASP A 373 -1.47 30.32 30.13
CA ASP A 373 -1.53 31.74 30.46
C ASP A 373 -1.22 31.92 31.94
N ALA A 374 0.02 32.22 32.25
CA ALA A 374 0.46 32.55 33.62
C ALA A 374 -0.23 33.80 34.19
N SER A 375 -0.83 34.61 33.34
CA SER A 375 -1.49 35.88 33.77
C SER A 375 -2.86 35.66 34.38
N ASN A 376 -3.48 34.49 34.28
CA ASN A 376 -4.83 34.21 34.74
C ASN A 376 -4.91 33.53 36.13
N ARG A 377 -3.84 33.52 36.91
CA ARG A 377 -3.79 32.85 38.21
C ARG A 377 -3.84 33.88 39.35
N SER A 378 -5.04 34.27 39.72
CA SER A 378 -5.29 34.84 41.03
C SER A 378 -5.46 33.72 42.09
N GLY A 379 -4.42 33.46 42.88
CA GLY A 379 -4.58 32.84 44.21
C GLY A 379 -4.75 31.34 44.34
N ALA A 380 -4.61 30.57 43.31
CA ALA A 380 -4.61 29.11 43.38
C ALA A 380 -3.18 28.55 43.33
N SER A 381 -2.93 27.52 44.12
CA SER A 381 -1.75 26.65 44.03
C SER A 381 -1.39 26.33 42.57
N PRO A 382 -0.13 26.24 42.15
CA PRO A 382 0.26 25.97 40.76
C PRO A 382 -0.13 24.55 40.35
N GLU A 383 -1.39 24.20 40.53
CA GLU A 383 -1.89 22.92 40.10
C GLU A 383 -2.14 22.96 38.60
N ILE A 384 -1.07 22.55 37.87
CA ILE A 384 -1.20 21.47 36.94
C ILE A 384 -2.33 21.66 35.97
N VAL A 385 -2.07 22.44 34.97
CA VAL A 385 -3.12 22.79 34.02
C VAL A 385 -3.31 21.75 32.93
N SER A 386 -2.47 20.74 32.77
CA SER A 386 -2.45 20.16 31.46
C SER A 386 -2.56 18.65 31.34
N CYS A 387 -1.96 17.93 32.23
CA CYS A 387 -1.86 16.48 32.04
C CYS A 387 -3.15 15.70 32.22
N GLN A 388 -4.16 16.33 32.81
CA GLN A 388 -5.46 15.68 33.03
C GLN A 388 -6.29 15.60 31.75
N VAL A 389 -5.99 16.44 30.75
CA VAL A 389 -6.99 16.74 29.76
C VAL A 389 -6.64 16.23 28.39
N TYR A 390 -5.40 16.43 27.90
CA TYR A 390 -5.07 16.12 26.51
C TYR A 390 -3.57 16.26 26.25
N GLY A 391 -2.98 15.30 25.55
CA GLY A 391 -1.64 15.46 25.02
C GLY A 391 -0.49 14.78 25.77
N ALA A 392 -0.70 14.25 26.98
CA ALA A 392 0.35 13.55 27.73
C ALA A 392 -0.16 12.37 28.58
N ARG A 393 -1.21 11.73 28.17
CA ARG A 393 -1.83 10.60 28.88
C ARG A 393 -0.88 9.40 28.93
N TYR A 394 -0.26 9.08 27.82
CA TYR A 394 0.67 7.97 27.75
C TYR A 394 1.90 8.19 28.65
N ILE A 395 2.52 9.38 28.61
CA ILE A 395 3.69 9.71 29.45
C ILE A 395 3.38 9.51 30.93
N ASN A 396 2.19 9.92 31.34
CA ASN A 396 1.74 9.84 32.73
C ASN A 396 1.15 8.49 33.13
N GLY A 397 0.89 7.61 32.17
CA GLY A 397 0.22 6.32 32.44
C GLY A 397 -1.21 6.48 32.93
N TRP A 398 -1.91 7.53 32.51
CA TRP A 398 -3.19 7.91 33.03
C TRP A 398 -4.36 7.37 32.21
N ALA A 399 -5.12 6.45 32.81
CA ALA A 399 -6.27 5.81 32.15
C ALA A 399 -7.58 6.60 32.26
N GLY A 400 -7.60 7.70 33.00
CA GLY A 400 -8.79 8.49 33.25
C GLY A 400 -9.48 8.15 34.58
N GLY A 401 -9.78 9.15 35.41
CA GLY A 401 -10.54 9.02 36.64
C GLY A 401 -9.74 8.82 37.93
N ASP A 402 -8.51 8.35 37.86
CA ASP A 402 -7.67 8.22 39.07
C ASP A 402 -6.91 9.50 39.38
N GLN A 403 -7.42 10.29 40.30
CA GLN A 403 -6.77 11.52 40.77
C GLN A 403 -5.51 11.28 41.61
N THR A 404 -5.15 10.05 41.91
CA THR A 404 -3.97 9.72 42.71
C THR A 404 -2.67 9.76 41.88
N VAL A 405 -2.75 9.67 40.55
CA VAL A 405 -1.59 9.76 39.66
C VAL A 405 -1.15 11.21 39.54
N LYS A 406 -0.05 11.55 40.17
CA LYS A 406 0.55 12.88 40.01
C LYS A 406 1.22 12.98 38.64
N PRO A 407 0.76 13.92 37.77
CA PRO A 407 1.29 14.02 36.42
C PRO A 407 2.76 14.46 36.42
N PHE A 408 3.50 14.00 35.41
CA PHE A 408 4.83 14.49 35.08
C PHE A 408 4.68 15.84 34.40
N TYR A 409 5.07 16.89 35.05
CA TYR A 409 4.90 18.24 34.52
C TYR A 409 6.17 19.09 34.69
N TRP A 410 6.20 20.12 33.96
CA TRP A 410 7.23 21.12 34.00
C TRP A 410 6.73 22.37 34.70
N TYR A 411 7.49 22.84 35.62
CA TYR A 411 7.26 24.11 36.30
C TYR A 411 8.30 25.12 35.89
N ILE A 412 7.83 26.25 35.35
CA ILE A 412 8.68 27.40 35.00
C ILE A 412 8.58 28.42 36.12
N GLY A 413 9.63 28.61 36.88
CA GLY A 413 9.80 29.79 37.72
C GLY A 413 9.48 29.69 39.20
N ALA A 414 9.98 28.68 39.96
CA ALA A 414 10.10 28.83 41.40
C ALA A 414 11.34 28.13 41.96
N THR A 415 12.11 28.84 42.64
CA THR A 415 12.97 28.38 43.76
C THR A 415 12.03 27.86 44.85
N LEU A 416 12.31 26.67 45.39
CA LEU A 416 11.61 26.14 46.56
C LEU A 416 11.51 27.20 47.65
N GLY A 417 10.31 27.75 47.88
CA GLY A 417 10.00 28.69 48.91
C GLY A 417 9.33 30.01 48.53
N HIS A 418 9.14 30.33 47.24
CA HIS A 418 8.42 31.52 46.81
C HIS A 418 7.44 31.23 45.67
N PRO A 419 6.12 31.42 45.92
CA PRO A 419 5.10 31.21 44.89
C PRO A 419 4.89 32.47 44.04
N VAL A 420 5.89 32.97 43.35
CA VAL A 420 5.70 34.05 42.39
C VAL A 420 6.05 33.55 41.01
N PRO A 421 5.09 33.53 40.09
CA PRO A 421 5.37 33.17 38.70
C PRO A 421 6.31 34.21 38.07
N ARG A 422 7.47 33.76 37.62
CA ARG A 422 8.30 34.57 36.75
C ARG A 422 7.87 34.46 35.29
N PRO A 423 8.12 35.50 34.49
CA PRO A 423 7.79 35.43 33.07
C PRO A 423 8.48 34.27 32.39
N VAL A 424 7.77 33.67 31.43
CA VAL A 424 8.15 32.51 30.58
C VAL A 424 9.53 32.71 29.88
N ASN A 425 10.11 33.89 29.94
CA ASN A 425 11.31 34.27 29.22
C ASN A 425 12.63 34.01 29.98
N ASP A 426 12.60 33.50 31.22
CA ASP A 426 13.82 33.13 31.94
C ASP A 426 13.97 31.62 32.06
N PRO A 427 14.70 30.98 31.14
CA PRO A 427 14.81 29.52 31.08
C PRO A 427 15.72 28.92 32.16
N THR A 428 16.35 29.74 33.00
CA THR A 428 17.40 29.28 33.92
C THR A 428 16.84 28.56 35.16
N ASP A 429 15.57 28.74 35.50
CA ASP A 429 14.96 28.20 36.73
C ASP A 429 13.81 27.19 36.51
N SER A 430 13.65 26.69 35.29
CA SER A 430 12.62 25.71 35.02
C SER A 430 12.97 24.28 35.45
N GLN A 431 12.10 23.62 36.19
CA GLN A 431 12.32 22.31 36.80
C GLN A 431 11.21 21.34 36.44
N LEU A 432 11.55 20.04 36.37
CA LEU A 432 10.61 18.92 36.14
C LEU A 432 10.17 18.33 37.48
N PHE A 433 8.86 18.18 37.65
CA PHE A 433 8.24 17.62 38.84
C PHE A 433 7.62 16.26 38.61
N ASN A 434 7.37 15.50 39.68
CA ASN A 434 6.80 14.16 39.68
C ASN A 434 7.58 13.18 38.78
N ARG A 435 8.87 13.29 38.84
CA ARG A 435 9.79 12.48 38.04
C ARG A 435 9.73 11.02 38.47
N SER A 436 9.57 10.12 37.50
CA SER A 436 9.68 8.68 37.71
C SER A 436 10.42 8.05 36.53
N ASN A 437 11.01 6.90 36.77
CA ASN A 437 11.62 6.09 35.72
C ASN A 437 10.60 5.78 34.62
N ALA A 438 9.39 5.48 35.02
CA ALA A 438 8.27 5.19 34.14
C ALA A 438 7.93 6.36 33.21
N ALA A 439 7.85 7.60 33.75
CA ALA A 439 7.56 8.79 32.95
C ALA A 439 8.67 9.07 31.93
N PHE A 440 9.94 8.93 32.34
CA PHE A 440 11.07 9.12 31.43
C PHE A 440 11.15 8.00 30.37
N ASP A 441 10.86 6.75 30.69
CA ASP A 441 10.81 5.67 29.71
C ASP A 441 9.71 5.93 28.66
N ARG A 442 8.52 6.32 29.09
CA ARG A 442 7.41 6.67 28.20
C ARG A 442 7.70 7.91 27.36
N LEU A 443 8.32 8.94 27.98
CA LEU A 443 8.77 10.13 27.24
C LEU A 443 9.76 9.75 26.14
N ASN A 444 10.74 8.90 26.43
CA ASN A 444 11.67 8.39 25.43
C ASN A 444 10.96 7.70 24.26
N ARG A 445 10.00 6.82 24.55
CA ARG A 445 9.26 6.07 23.52
C ARG A 445 8.42 6.99 22.64
N ILE A 446 7.67 7.92 23.23
CA ILE A 446 6.84 8.85 22.45
C ILE A 446 7.65 9.81 21.60
N LEU A 447 8.79 10.30 22.11
CA LEU A 447 9.68 11.17 21.35
C LEU A 447 10.29 10.45 20.14
N ARG A 448 10.71 9.19 20.31
CA ARG A 448 11.21 8.37 19.20
C ARG A 448 10.15 8.06 18.18
N LEU A 449 8.95 7.66 18.64
CA LEU A 449 7.83 7.35 17.76
C LEU A 449 7.38 8.60 17.00
N HIS A 450 7.23 9.74 17.67
CA HIS A 450 6.88 11.01 17.03
C HIS A 450 7.92 11.42 15.96
N ARG A 451 9.22 11.29 16.28
CA ARG A 451 10.28 11.59 15.31
C ARG A 451 10.22 10.69 14.08
N HIS A 452 9.88 9.42 14.28
CA HIS A 452 9.80 8.45 13.21
C HIS A 452 8.56 8.67 12.34
N VAL A 453 7.39 8.86 12.95
CA VAL A 453 6.13 9.05 12.23
C VAL A 453 6.01 10.46 11.63
N ASN A 454 6.48 11.49 12.31
CA ASN A 454 6.60 12.93 12.00
C ASN A 454 5.39 13.67 11.37
N VAL A 455 4.32 12.96 11.03
CA VAL A 455 3.11 13.51 10.38
C VAL A 455 1.97 13.83 11.38
N LEU A 456 2.16 13.51 12.66
CA LEU A 456 1.22 13.73 13.74
C LEU A 456 1.81 14.69 14.76
N SER A 457 0.98 15.55 15.34
CA SER A 457 1.38 16.31 16.54
C SER A 457 1.51 15.40 17.76
N PHE A 458 2.16 15.85 18.82
CA PHE A 458 2.24 15.09 20.07
C PHE A 458 0.87 14.81 20.67
N GLU A 459 -0.04 15.78 20.59
CA GLU A 459 -1.43 15.67 21.05
C GLU A 459 -2.19 14.59 20.27
N GLU A 460 -2.08 14.61 18.94
CA GLU A 460 -2.70 13.60 18.06
C GLU A 460 -2.15 12.22 18.33
N LEU A 461 -0.81 12.12 18.49
CA LEU A 461 -0.15 10.85 18.76
C LEU A 461 -0.56 10.29 20.13
N ASP A 462 -0.57 11.13 21.16
CA ASP A 462 -1.00 10.75 22.50
C ASP A 462 -2.46 10.28 22.53
N TRP A 463 -3.34 11.00 21.81
CA TRP A 463 -4.75 10.62 21.66
C TRP A 463 -4.89 9.27 20.98
N LEU A 464 -4.18 9.05 19.88
CA LEU A 464 -4.21 7.78 19.16
C LEU A 464 -3.72 6.63 20.04
N ILE A 465 -2.60 6.83 20.76
CA ILE A 465 -2.08 5.84 21.70
C ILE A 465 -3.13 5.51 22.77
N ALA A 466 -3.76 6.54 23.34
CA ALA A 466 -4.77 6.36 24.39
C ALA A 466 -6.01 5.58 23.90
N GLN A 467 -6.40 5.73 22.64
CA GLN A 467 -7.53 4.98 22.08
C GLN A 467 -7.13 3.59 21.60
N ALA A 468 -5.89 3.41 21.12
CA ALA A 468 -5.41 2.12 20.63
C ALA A 468 -5.06 1.12 21.74
N CYS A 469 -4.60 1.59 22.91
CA CYS A 469 -4.25 0.75 24.03
C CYS A 469 -5.49 0.20 24.74
N THR A 470 -5.50 -1.09 25.04
CA THR A 470 -6.48 -1.68 25.95
C THR A 470 -6.27 -1.16 27.37
N ASP A 471 -5.02 -1.05 27.78
CA ASP A 471 -4.59 -0.46 29.04
C ASP A 471 -3.43 0.50 28.81
N ILE A 472 -3.69 1.80 28.98
CA ILE A 472 -2.67 2.85 28.81
C ILE A 472 -1.61 2.84 29.92
N SER A 473 -1.87 2.14 31.02
CA SER A 473 -0.89 1.98 32.09
C SER A 473 0.28 1.08 31.66
N THR A 474 0.11 0.29 30.62
CA THR A 474 1.17 -0.54 30.05
C THR A 474 2.15 0.31 29.25
N TYR A 475 3.40 -0.16 29.16
CA TYR A 475 4.47 0.57 28.44
C TYR A 475 4.61 0.20 26.97
N PRO A 476 4.42 -1.05 26.56
CA PRO A 476 4.60 -1.48 25.19
C PRO A 476 3.65 -0.74 24.23
N LEU A 477 4.22 -0.20 23.14
CA LEU A 477 3.47 0.47 22.09
C LEU A 477 3.03 -0.45 20.96
N THR A 478 2.96 -1.77 21.18
CA THR A 478 2.59 -2.76 20.14
C THR A 478 1.23 -2.44 19.51
N GLN A 479 0.19 -2.24 20.33
CA GLN A 479 -1.15 -1.90 19.83
C GLN A 479 -1.19 -0.52 19.13
N PRO A 480 -0.56 0.54 19.66
CA PRO A 480 -0.43 1.80 18.94
C PRO A 480 0.29 1.70 17.59
N LEU A 481 1.36 0.89 17.49
CA LEU A 481 2.04 0.67 16.21
C LEU A 481 1.14 -0.03 15.21
N GLN A 482 0.37 -1.04 15.63
CA GLN A 482 -0.64 -1.68 14.79
C GLN A 482 -1.72 -0.68 14.34
N ALA A 483 -2.19 0.16 15.24
CA ALA A 483 -3.17 1.21 14.93
C ALA A 483 -2.59 2.24 13.93
N LEU A 484 -1.35 2.69 14.10
CA LEU A 484 -0.67 3.60 13.18
C LEU A 484 -0.49 3.00 11.79
N ALA A 485 -0.14 1.72 11.71
CA ALA A 485 0.00 1.01 10.43
C ALA A 485 -1.32 0.94 9.64
N VAL A 486 -2.46 0.98 10.31
CA VAL A 486 -3.79 1.09 9.68
C VAL A 486 -4.16 2.55 9.41
N TYR A 487 -3.89 3.43 10.36
CA TYR A 487 -4.30 4.82 10.29
C TYR A 487 -3.62 5.60 9.16
N LEU A 488 -2.29 5.46 9.01
CA LEU A 488 -1.55 6.27 8.04
C LEU A 488 -2.04 6.07 6.59
N PRO A 489 -2.27 4.84 6.10
CA PRO A 489 -2.89 4.63 4.79
C PRO A 489 -4.31 5.20 4.69
N LEU A 490 -5.13 5.07 5.74
CA LEU A 490 -6.48 5.63 5.75
C LEU A 490 -6.47 7.16 5.74
N ARG A 491 -5.54 7.78 6.46
CA ARG A 491 -5.31 9.23 6.40
C ARG A 491 -4.94 9.68 5.00
N GLN A 492 -3.98 9.01 4.38
CA GLN A 492 -3.51 9.37 3.05
C GLN A 492 -4.60 9.21 1.98
N ARG A 493 -5.37 8.12 2.06
CA ARG A 493 -6.34 7.77 1.01
C ARG A 493 -7.70 8.44 1.19
N TYR A 494 -8.17 8.56 2.43
CA TYR A 494 -9.53 9.02 2.75
C TYR A 494 -9.56 10.33 3.54
N GLY A 495 -8.41 10.93 3.86
CA GLY A 495 -8.35 12.15 4.68
C GLY A 495 -8.83 11.94 6.13
N MET A 496 -8.78 10.71 6.65
CA MET A 496 -9.26 10.38 7.99
C MET A 496 -8.46 11.11 9.06
N THR A 497 -9.13 11.84 9.94
CA THR A 497 -8.50 12.55 11.05
C THR A 497 -8.21 11.61 12.22
N VAL A 498 -7.30 12.00 13.12
CA VAL A 498 -7.01 11.23 14.34
C VAL A 498 -8.22 11.11 15.25
N ASP A 499 -9.05 12.16 15.33
CA ASP A 499 -10.28 12.14 16.12
C ASP A 499 -11.29 11.11 15.58
N ASN A 500 -11.48 11.08 14.25
CA ASN A 500 -12.35 10.09 13.62
C ASN A 500 -11.84 8.66 13.86
N PHE A 501 -10.54 8.46 13.69
CA PHE A 501 -9.93 7.14 13.90
C PHE A 501 -9.98 6.71 15.36
N GLY A 502 -9.64 7.62 16.29
CA GLY A 502 -9.71 7.37 17.73
C GLY A 502 -11.11 7.01 18.19
N ALA A 503 -12.15 7.69 17.66
CA ALA A 503 -13.55 7.38 17.95
C ALA A 503 -13.98 6.00 17.42
N CYS A 504 -13.37 5.52 16.33
CA CYS A 504 -13.59 4.15 15.85
C CYS A 504 -13.01 3.11 16.83
N LEU A 505 -11.87 3.40 17.46
CA LEU A 505 -11.21 2.48 18.38
C LEU A 505 -11.77 2.53 19.81
N GLY A 506 -12.16 3.72 20.27
CA GLY A 506 -12.54 3.96 21.64
C GLY A 506 -13.70 4.97 21.76
N VAL A 507 -13.47 6.07 22.40
CA VAL A 507 -14.49 7.10 22.64
C VAL A 507 -14.26 8.37 21.84
N LEU A 508 -15.33 9.12 21.63
CA LEU A 508 -15.28 10.46 21.02
C LEU A 508 -14.44 11.40 21.88
N ASN A 509 -13.62 12.20 21.22
CA ASN A 509 -12.81 13.20 21.90
C ASN A 509 -13.71 14.36 22.41
N THR A 510 -13.80 14.50 23.72
CA THR A 510 -14.56 15.57 24.39
C THR A 510 -13.67 16.74 24.82
N PHE A 511 -12.38 16.67 24.59
CA PHE A 511 -11.44 17.69 25.05
C PHE A 511 -11.32 18.83 24.05
N HIS A 512 -11.42 20.04 24.56
CA HIS A 512 -11.20 21.25 23.79
C HIS A 512 -9.70 21.57 23.76
N SER A 513 -9.21 21.98 22.61
CA SER A 513 -7.88 22.56 22.49
C SER A 513 -7.99 24.06 22.17
N ALA A 514 -6.92 24.86 22.35
CA ALA A 514 -7.01 26.32 22.20
C ALA A 514 -7.55 26.71 20.82
N GLY A 515 -8.68 27.35 20.83
CA GLY A 515 -9.34 27.83 19.61
C GLY A 515 -10.01 26.75 18.77
N LYS A 516 -10.02 25.46 19.22
CA LYS A 516 -10.73 24.37 18.55
C LYS A 516 -11.76 23.75 19.50
N SER A 517 -13.00 23.63 19.05
CA SER A 517 -14.00 22.84 19.75
C SER A 517 -13.62 21.36 19.75
N SER A 518 -14.05 20.62 20.77
CA SER A 518 -13.84 19.17 20.81
C SER A 518 -14.55 18.47 19.65
N PHE A 519 -14.06 17.28 19.31
CA PHE A 519 -14.69 16.49 18.26
C PHE A 519 -16.16 16.18 18.58
N TYR A 520 -16.46 15.80 19.84
CA TYR A 520 -17.82 15.62 20.31
C TYR A 520 -18.69 16.87 20.07
N THR A 521 -18.21 18.06 20.46
CA THR A 521 -18.93 19.32 20.27
C THR A 521 -19.12 19.66 18.79
N SER A 522 -18.16 19.29 17.92
CA SER A 522 -18.30 19.50 16.47
C SER A 522 -19.43 18.68 15.85
N LEU A 523 -19.73 17.51 16.43
CA LEU A 523 -20.80 16.63 15.96
C LEU A 523 -22.17 17.00 16.54
N PHE A 524 -22.25 17.27 17.85
CA PHE A 524 -23.52 17.38 18.59
C PHE A 524 -23.78 18.78 19.11
N GLY A 525 -22.91 19.74 18.87
CA GLY A 525 -22.97 21.06 19.43
C GLY A 525 -22.74 21.06 20.95
N SER A 526 -23.26 22.05 21.64
CA SER A 526 -23.22 22.15 23.11
C SER A 526 -24.32 21.33 23.80
N SER A 527 -24.84 20.30 23.16
CA SER A 527 -25.94 19.49 23.66
C SER A 527 -25.51 18.57 24.82
N ASP A 528 -26.31 18.54 25.85
CA ASP A 528 -26.16 17.71 27.05
C ASP A 528 -26.72 16.31 26.81
N LEU A 529 -26.17 15.59 25.80
CA LEU A 529 -26.60 14.23 25.52
C LEU A 529 -26.02 13.21 26.53
N ILE A 530 -24.82 13.50 27.04
CA ILE A 530 -24.12 12.61 27.97
C ILE A 530 -24.82 12.68 29.34
N GLY A 531 -25.15 11.51 29.89
CA GLY A 531 -25.79 11.39 31.20
C GLY A 531 -27.33 11.46 31.16
N GLN A 532 -27.94 11.55 29.99
CA GLN A 532 -29.41 11.48 29.87
C GLN A 532 -29.91 10.09 30.28
N THR A 533 -30.99 10.05 31.04
CA THR A 533 -31.51 8.80 31.63
C THR A 533 -32.85 8.39 31.02
N ASN A 534 -33.11 7.08 31.03
CA ASN A 534 -34.35 6.48 30.53
C ASN A 534 -34.70 6.88 29.09
N VAL A 535 -33.72 6.86 28.21
CA VAL A 535 -33.91 7.20 26.78
C VAL A 535 -34.59 6.05 26.05
N ASP A 536 -35.76 6.32 25.50
CA ASP A 536 -36.62 5.36 24.83
C ASP A 536 -36.36 5.36 23.31
N PHE A 537 -35.98 4.19 22.77
CA PHE A 537 -35.73 3.94 21.35
C PHE A 537 -36.85 3.13 20.68
N GLN A 538 -38.02 3.00 21.29
CA GLN A 538 -39.16 2.39 20.60
C GLN A 538 -39.64 3.29 19.45
N GLN A 539 -40.07 2.66 18.35
CA GLN A 539 -40.62 3.39 17.21
C GLN A 539 -41.91 4.18 17.57
N THR A 540 -42.68 3.64 18.49
CA THR A 540 -43.99 4.22 18.92
C THR A 540 -43.87 5.14 20.13
N THR A 541 -42.69 5.49 20.59
CA THR A 541 -42.49 6.33 21.77
C THR A 541 -43.16 7.70 21.63
N GLN A 542 -43.84 8.15 22.67
CA GLN A 542 -44.42 9.51 22.78
C GLN A 542 -43.64 10.40 23.77
N ASN A 543 -42.55 9.90 24.32
CA ASN A 543 -41.70 10.64 25.23
C ASN A 543 -40.95 11.77 24.51
N GLN A 544 -41.38 13.02 24.73
CA GLN A 544 -40.79 14.18 24.06
C GLN A 544 -39.30 14.38 24.37
N GLY A 545 -38.84 14.02 25.57
CA GLY A 545 -37.43 14.04 25.94
C GLY A 545 -36.61 13.06 25.09
N SER A 546 -37.07 11.80 24.96
CA SER A 546 -36.44 10.79 24.14
C SER A 546 -36.45 11.15 22.64
N LEU A 547 -37.56 11.69 22.14
CA LEU A 547 -37.65 12.14 20.74
C LEU A 547 -36.67 13.26 20.43
N ARG A 548 -36.48 14.23 21.34
CA ARG A 548 -35.51 15.31 21.23
C ARG A 548 -34.07 14.74 21.20
N ILE A 549 -33.75 13.85 22.13
CA ILE A 549 -32.43 13.19 22.18
C ILE A 549 -32.15 12.41 20.89
N ARG A 550 -33.12 11.64 20.42
CA ARG A 550 -33.02 10.90 19.16
C ARG A 550 -32.77 11.84 17.96
N ALA A 551 -33.52 12.93 17.87
CA ALA A 551 -33.36 13.94 16.82
C ALA A 551 -31.93 14.55 16.84
N GLN A 552 -31.38 14.85 18.02
CA GLN A 552 -30.02 15.35 18.16
C GLN A 552 -28.96 14.29 17.75
N LEU A 553 -29.16 13.03 18.13
CA LEU A 553 -28.32 11.93 17.71
C LEU A 553 -28.34 11.74 16.17
N CYS A 554 -29.55 11.74 15.58
CA CYS A 554 -29.75 11.66 14.15
C CYS A 554 -29.04 12.80 13.40
N GLN A 555 -29.18 14.03 13.90
CA GLN A 555 -28.51 15.19 13.32
C GLN A 555 -26.99 15.08 13.38
N GLY A 556 -26.44 14.76 14.55
CA GLY A 556 -24.98 14.63 14.73
C GLY A 556 -24.38 13.48 13.95
N LEU A 557 -25.06 12.34 13.89
CA LEU A 557 -24.65 11.14 13.16
C LEU A 557 -25.01 11.20 11.67
N LYS A 558 -25.90 12.13 11.27
CA LYS A 558 -26.44 12.25 9.90
C LYS A 558 -27.10 10.96 9.41
N ILE A 559 -27.97 10.38 10.21
CA ILE A 559 -28.77 9.19 9.91
C ILE A 559 -30.26 9.49 10.17
N ASP A 560 -31.13 8.67 9.60
CA ASP A 560 -32.55 8.71 9.89
C ASP A 560 -32.89 8.00 11.21
N ASP A 561 -34.09 8.32 11.75
CA ASP A 561 -34.53 7.76 13.01
C ASP A 561 -34.74 6.25 12.98
N GLY A 562 -35.18 5.70 11.84
CA GLY A 562 -35.32 4.25 11.65
C GLY A 562 -33.99 3.53 11.79
N THR A 563 -32.95 4.04 11.13
CA THR A 563 -31.57 3.52 11.25
C THR A 563 -31.09 3.63 12.71
N LEU A 564 -31.32 4.76 13.38
CA LEU A 564 -30.93 4.93 14.78
C LEU A 564 -31.60 3.86 15.69
N ILE A 565 -32.89 3.61 15.52
CA ILE A 565 -33.64 2.61 16.30
C ILE A 565 -33.07 1.20 16.11
N VAL A 566 -32.72 0.87 14.86
CA VAL A 566 -32.10 -0.42 14.54
C VAL A 566 -30.74 -0.55 15.20
N LEU A 567 -29.92 0.50 15.17
CA LEU A 567 -28.58 0.46 15.77
C LEU A 567 -28.62 0.46 17.29
N ALA A 568 -29.58 1.18 17.90
CA ALA A 568 -29.70 1.29 19.35
C ALA A 568 -29.93 -0.06 20.03
N GLN A 569 -30.56 -1.04 19.36
CA GLN A 569 -30.75 -2.40 19.91
C GLN A 569 -29.46 -3.12 20.28
N PHE A 570 -28.34 -2.74 19.69
CA PHE A 570 -27.03 -3.36 19.92
C PHE A 570 -26.24 -2.70 21.04
N LEU A 571 -26.72 -1.56 21.58
CA LEU A 571 -26.02 -0.82 22.61
C LEU A 571 -25.97 -1.58 23.94
N PRO A 572 -24.81 -1.59 24.61
CA PRO A 572 -24.71 -2.14 25.96
C PRO A 572 -25.65 -1.42 26.95
N GLY A 573 -26.35 -2.18 27.75
CA GLY A 573 -27.31 -1.64 28.74
C GLY A 573 -28.70 -1.39 28.19
N MET A 574 -28.98 -1.70 26.92
CA MET A 574 -30.32 -1.67 26.36
C MET A 574 -31.20 -2.77 26.96
N ASN A 575 -32.36 -2.40 27.47
CA ASN A 575 -33.30 -3.40 28.01
C ASN A 575 -34.25 -3.98 26.93
N ALA A 576 -35.02 -5.00 27.30
CA ALA A 576 -35.97 -5.65 26.37
C ALA A 576 -37.03 -4.69 25.81
N ASN A 577 -37.36 -3.63 26.53
CA ASN A 577 -38.31 -2.60 26.11
C ASN A 577 -37.65 -1.48 25.28
N ARG A 578 -36.39 -1.68 24.80
CA ARG A 578 -35.63 -0.69 24.03
C ARG A 578 -35.46 0.66 24.75
N VAL A 579 -35.36 0.63 26.07
CA VAL A 579 -35.04 1.79 26.90
C VAL A 579 -33.63 1.64 27.43
N LEU A 580 -32.83 2.68 27.25
CA LEU A 580 -31.48 2.79 27.76
C LEU A 580 -31.48 3.54 29.08
N ALA A 581 -31.00 2.90 30.15
CA ALA A 581 -31.02 3.48 31.51
C ALA A 581 -30.21 4.79 31.57
N THR A 582 -29.03 4.82 30.93
CA THR A 582 -28.18 6.02 30.85
C THR A 582 -27.50 6.06 29.49
N LEU A 583 -27.62 7.21 28.80
CA LEU A 583 -26.90 7.47 27.55
C LEU A 583 -25.55 8.11 27.92
N GLY A 584 -24.49 7.29 27.92
CA GLY A 584 -23.14 7.76 28.21
C GLY A 584 -22.32 8.05 26.95
N LEU A 585 -21.13 8.58 27.16
CA LEU A 585 -20.17 8.83 26.08
C LEU A 585 -19.85 7.55 25.29
N GLU A 586 -19.80 6.42 25.97
CA GLU A 586 -19.48 5.11 25.36
C GLU A 586 -20.55 4.67 24.35
N GLN A 587 -21.83 4.83 24.71
CA GLN A 587 -22.96 4.48 23.83
C GLN A 587 -23.03 5.42 22.62
N ILE A 588 -22.80 6.72 22.83
CA ILE A 588 -22.76 7.70 21.73
C ILE A 588 -21.58 7.39 20.80
N SER A 589 -20.43 7.04 21.37
CA SER A 589 -19.23 6.65 20.59
C SER A 589 -19.44 5.34 19.81
N ALA A 590 -20.18 4.39 20.40
CA ALA A 590 -20.56 3.14 19.73
C ALA A 590 -21.43 3.42 18.50
N LEU A 591 -22.48 4.23 18.64
CA LEU A 591 -23.30 4.65 17.50
C LEU A 591 -22.47 5.36 16.43
N TYR A 592 -21.58 6.27 16.85
CA TYR A 592 -20.72 6.98 15.93
C TYR A 592 -19.87 6.02 15.09
N ARG A 593 -19.17 5.07 15.72
CA ARG A 593 -18.25 4.16 15.00
C ARG A 593 -18.96 3.22 14.04
N ILE A 594 -20.17 2.72 14.42
CA ILE A 594 -20.98 1.86 13.55
C ILE A 594 -21.42 2.62 12.28
N VAL A 595 -21.66 3.92 12.40
CA VAL A 595 -22.04 4.78 11.26
C VAL A 595 -20.81 5.32 10.49
N ALA A 596 -19.74 5.66 11.19
CA ALA A 596 -18.57 6.32 10.61
C ALA A 596 -17.72 5.36 9.75
N ILE A 597 -17.56 4.11 10.20
CA ILE A 597 -16.76 3.11 9.45
C ILE A 597 -17.33 2.87 8.04
N PRO A 598 -18.62 2.55 7.84
CA PRO A 598 -19.17 2.43 6.50
C PRO A 598 -19.00 3.68 5.64
N ARG A 599 -19.31 4.83 6.22
CA ARG A 599 -19.23 6.12 5.54
C ARG A 599 -17.82 6.44 5.03
N LEU A 600 -16.77 6.06 5.77
CA LEU A 600 -15.39 6.20 5.34
C LEU A 600 -15.14 5.52 3.99
N PHE A 601 -15.76 4.37 3.77
CA PHE A 601 -15.61 3.57 2.56
C PHE A 601 -16.69 3.81 1.49
N GLY A 602 -17.60 4.75 1.72
CA GLY A 602 -18.69 5.07 0.81
C GLY A 602 -19.84 4.06 0.82
N LEU A 603 -20.00 3.31 1.93
CA LEU A 603 -21.08 2.35 2.13
C LEU A 603 -22.21 2.95 2.95
N SER A 604 -23.44 2.54 2.69
CA SER A 604 -24.56 2.72 3.60
C SER A 604 -24.41 1.82 4.83
N VAL A 605 -25.07 2.20 5.94
CA VAL A 605 -25.07 1.38 7.15
C VAL A 605 -25.68 -0.01 6.89
N ALA A 606 -26.75 -0.09 6.09
CA ALA A 606 -27.39 -1.34 5.75
C ALA A 606 -26.47 -2.30 4.96
N GLU A 607 -25.76 -1.80 3.95
CA GLU A 607 -24.76 -2.57 3.20
C GLU A 607 -23.65 -3.05 4.12
N ALA A 608 -23.14 -2.19 4.98
CA ALA A 608 -22.07 -2.57 5.89
C ALA A 608 -22.49 -3.64 6.90
N LEU A 609 -23.69 -3.56 7.47
CA LEU A 609 -24.22 -4.61 8.36
C LEU A 609 -24.28 -5.95 7.60
N HIS A 610 -24.77 -5.94 6.37
CA HIS A 610 -24.79 -7.14 5.53
C HIS A 610 -23.36 -7.68 5.29
N PHE A 611 -22.43 -6.82 4.92
CA PHE A 611 -21.04 -7.24 4.64
C PHE A 611 -20.32 -7.74 5.89
N TRP A 612 -20.60 -7.17 7.05
CA TRP A 612 -20.03 -7.66 8.30
C TRP A 612 -20.55 -9.05 8.68
N ASP A 613 -21.78 -9.37 8.32
CA ASP A 613 -22.34 -10.73 8.46
C ASP A 613 -21.66 -11.75 7.52
N LEU A 614 -20.96 -11.30 6.46
CA LEU A 614 -20.16 -12.18 5.62
C LEU A 614 -18.82 -12.55 6.28
N PHE A 615 -18.33 -11.71 7.18
CA PHE A 615 -17.05 -11.93 7.85
C PHE A 615 -17.19 -12.76 9.15
N ALA A 616 -18.33 -12.71 9.81
CA ALA A 616 -18.56 -13.37 11.08
C ALA A 616 -20.02 -13.85 11.19
N ALA A 617 -20.39 -14.42 12.35
CA ALA A 617 -21.77 -14.74 12.62
C ALA A 617 -22.68 -13.50 12.59
N PRO A 618 -23.96 -13.66 12.22
CA PRO A 618 -24.89 -12.54 12.13
C PRO A 618 -24.89 -11.66 13.37
N ASP A 619 -24.87 -10.35 13.17
CA ASP A 619 -24.81 -9.29 14.20
C ASP A 619 -23.58 -9.33 15.13
N ALA A 620 -22.66 -10.28 14.99
CA ALA A 620 -21.52 -10.42 15.89
C ALA A 620 -20.60 -9.20 15.87
N ILE A 621 -20.32 -8.66 14.67
CA ILE A 621 -19.42 -7.51 14.49
C ILE A 621 -20.07 -6.24 15.03
N VAL A 622 -21.33 -5.99 14.70
CA VAL A 622 -22.01 -4.78 15.18
C VAL A 622 -22.15 -4.77 16.71
N ARG A 623 -22.41 -5.91 17.33
CA ARG A 623 -22.40 -6.06 18.81
C ARG A 623 -21.01 -5.79 19.39
N ALA A 624 -19.97 -6.35 18.78
CA ALA A 624 -18.62 -6.10 19.23
C ALA A 624 -18.18 -4.64 19.03
N LEU A 625 -18.59 -3.97 17.96
CA LEU A 625 -18.38 -2.55 17.77
C LEU A 625 -19.19 -1.68 18.75
N ALA A 626 -20.30 -2.17 19.27
CA ALA A 626 -21.08 -1.47 20.27
C ALA A 626 -20.41 -1.46 21.67
N GLU A 627 -19.46 -2.36 21.93
CA GLU A 627 -18.71 -2.38 23.18
C GLU A 627 -17.91 -1.07 23.39
N PRO A 628 -17.65 -0.67 24.65
CA PRO A 628 -17.00 0.61 24.95
C PRO A 628 -15.65 0.83 24.30
N ARG A 629 -14.83 -0.19 24.20
CA ARG A 629 -13.48 -0.13 23.64
C ARG A 629 -13.18 -1.36 22.76
N PRO A 630 -13.70 -1.40 21.53
CA PRO A 630 -13.52 -2.57 20.67
C PRO A 630 -12.13 -2.63 19.98
N ASN A 631 -11.22 -1.71 20.26
CA ASN A 631 -9.85 -1.49 19.75
C ASN A 631 -9.41 -2.43 18.61
N GLN A 632 -9.00 -3.66 18.94
CA GLN A 632 -8.48 -4.63 17.95
C GLN A 632 -9.56 -5.14 17.00
N ILE A 633 -10.80 -5.28 17.47
CA ILE A 633 -11.93 -5.66 16.61
C ILE A 633 -12.23 -4.54 15.62
N ALA A 634 -12.26 -3.30 16.08
CA ALA A 634 -12.48 -2.14 15.21
C ALA A 634 -11.37 -2.00 14.15
N LEU A 635 -10.11 -2.24 14.52
CA LEU A 635 -9.01 -2.32 13.54
C LEU A 635 -9.26 -3.42 12.50
N GLY A 636 -9.66 -4.61 12.95
CA GLY A 636 -10.01 -5.72 12.07
C GLY A 636 -11.16 -5.39 11.12
N VAL A 637 -12.19 -4.67 11.60
CA VAL A 637 -13.33 -4.23 10.78
C VAL A 637 -12.88 -3.20 9.73
N LEU A 638 -12.05 -2.22 10.11
CA LEU A 638 -11.50 -1.23 9.17
C LEU A 638 -10.68 -1.90 8.06
N ILE A 639 -9.82 -2.84 8.42
CA ILE A 639 -9.00 -3.59 7.47
C ILE A 639 -9.88 -4.40 6.51
N ARG A 640 -10.79 -5.23 7.05
CA ARG A 640 -11.64 -6.12 6.26
C ARG A 640 -12.57 -5.34 5.34
N THR A 641 -13.20 -4.29 5.85
CA THR A 641 -14.07 -3.43 5.03
C THR A 641 -13.26 -2.72 3.94
N GLY A 642 -12.05 -2.26 4.23
CA GLY A 642 -11.16 -1.66 3.24
C GLY A 642 -10.80 -2.63 2.11
N TYR A 643 -10.34 -3.84 2.45
CA TYR A 643 -10.04 -4.86 1.44
C TYR A 643 -11.26 -5.28 0.63
N LEU A 644 -12.45 -5.36 1.26
CA LEU A 644 -13.68 -5.66 0.55
C LEU A 644 -14.01 -4.59 -0.51
N VAL A 645 -13.95 -3.32 -0.11
CA VAL A 645 -14.23 -2.20 -1.01
C VAL A 645 -13.21 -2.12 -2.14
N ASP A 646 -11.93 -2.38 -1.86
CA ASP A 646 -10.88 -2.41 -2.88
C ASP A 646 -11.09 -3.56 -3.86
N TRP A 647 -11.44 -4.73 -3.33
CA TRP A 647 -11.77 -5.86 -4.19
C TRP A 647 -13.03 -5.58 -5.04
N MET A 648 -14.09 -5.02 -4.47
CA MET A 648 -15.30 -4.66 -5.22
C MET A 648 -14.97 -3.72 -6.40
N ARG A 649 -14.12 -2.72 -6.18
CA ARG A 649 -13.68 -1.82 -7.26
C ARG A 649 -12.93 -2.56 -8.37
N THR A 650 -12.01 -3.47 -7.99
CA THR A 650 -11.25 -4.25 -8.98
C THR A 650 -12.08 -5.30 -9.69
N ALA A 651 -13.14 -5.78 -9.04
CA ALA A 651 -14.09 -6.75 -9.57
C ALA A 651 -15.27 -6.11 -10.30
N GLU A 652 -15.29 -4.76 -10.37
CA GLU A 652 -16.37 -3.98 -10.99
C GLU A 652 -17.75 -4.32 -10.42
N LEU A 653 -17.83 -4.54 -9.10
CA LEU A 653 -19.06 -4.84 -8.37
C LEU A 653 -19.53 -3.62 -7.58
N GLU A 654 -20.78 -3.23 -7.82
CA GLU A 654 -21.47 -2.28 -6.97
C GLU A 654 -21.88 -2.92 -5.63
N PRO A 655 -21.91 -2.15 -4.52
CA PRO A 655 -22.31 -2.69 -3.22
C PRO A 655 -23.65 -3.42 -3.23
N GLY A 656 -24.67 -2.87 -3.88
CA GLY A 656 -25.98 -3.49 -4.01
C GLY A 656 -25.96 -4.82 -4.77
N GLN A 657 -25.10 -4.95 -5.77
CA GLN A 657 -24.91 -6.22 -6.50
C GLN A 657 -24.28 -7.28 -5.60
N LEU A 658 -23.24 -6.91 -4.83
CA LEU A 658 -22.63 -7.85 -3.91
C LEU A 658 -23.64 -8.32 -2.82
N VAL A 659 -24.47 -7.41 -2.30
CA VAL A 659 -25.58 -7.78 -1.40
C VAL A 659 -26.49 -8.80 -2.06
N ALA A 660 -26.88 -8.56 -3.30
CA ALA A 660 -27.78 -9.49 -4.04
C ALA A 660 -27.13 -10.86 -4.24
N LEU A 661 -25.83 -10.92 -4.56
CA LEU A 661 -25.10 -12.18 -4.78
C LEU A 661 -24.84 -12.97 -3.49
N THR A 662 -24.72 -12.32 -2.35
CA THR A 662 -24.31 -12.95 -1.09
C THR A 662 -25.44 -13.07 -0.06
N SER A 663 -26.60 -12.44 -0.28
CA SER A 663 -27.72 -12.48 0.65
C SER A 663 -28.21 -13.92 0.85
N ARG A 664 -28.30 -14.32 2.12
CA ARG A 664 -28.93 -15.56 2.56
C ARG A 664 -30.30 -15.33 3.20
N ARG A 665 -30.72 -14.06 3.29
CA ARG A 665 -32.04 -13.66 3.79
C ARG A 665 -32.95 -13.51 2.60
N TYR A 666 -33.67 -14.57 2.28
CA TYR A 666 -34.63 -14.56 1.18
C TYR A 666 -35.95 -13.94 1.64
N PRO A 667 -36.64 -13.19 0.76
CA PRO A 667 -37.99 -12.74 1.06
C PRO A 667 -38.91 -13.91 1.38
N VAL A 668 -39.73 -13.76 2.38
CA VAL A 668 -40.75 -14.77 2.72
C VAL A 668 -41.92 -14.67 1.76
N GLN A 669 -42.19 -13.48 1.21
CA GLN A 669 -43.24 -13.20 0.25
C GLN A 669 -42.66 -13.17 -1.15
N GLY A 670 -43.37 -13.80 -2.07
CA GLY A 670 -43.05 -13.79 -3.50
C GLY A 670 -43.27 -12.40 -4.10
N THR A 671 -42.30 -11.88 -4.84
CA THR A 671 -42.46 -10.64 -5.61
C THR A 671 -43.32 -10.89 -6.87
N PRO A 672 -43.95 -9.84 -7.43
CA PRO A 672 -44.70 -9.98 -8.68
C PRO A 672 -43.83 -10.53 -9.82
N GLU A 673 -42.57 -10.15 -9.91
CA GLU A 673 -41.62 -10.63 -10.91
C GLU A 673 -41.36 -12.14 -10.75
N LEU A 674 -41.21 -12.60 -9.51
CA LEU A 674 -41.03 -14.03 -9.24
C LEU A 674 -42.27 -14.82 -9.63
N LYS A 675 -43.48 -14.28 -9.39
CA LYS A 675 -44.72 -14.90 -9.81
C LYS A 675 -44.79 -15.05 -11.34
N VAL A 676 -44.47 -13.98 -12.07
CA VAL A 676 -44.41 -14.02 -13.54
C VAL A 676 -43.37 -15.05 -14.03
N PHE A 677 -42.19 -15.09 -13.39
CA PHE A 677 -41.16 -16.07 -13.71
C PHE A 677 -41.68 -17.54 -13.55
N ILE A 678 -42.36 -17.83 -12.46
CA ILE A 678 -42.94 -19.14 -12.18
C ILE A 678 -44.04 -19.48 -13.18
N GLU A 679 -44.98 -18.55 -13.46
CA GLU A 679 -46.06 -18.71 -14.45
C GLU A 679 -45.52 -18.94 -15.86
N ASN A 680 -44.45 -18.24 -16.25
CA ASN A 680 -43.78 -18.44 -17.53
C ASN A 680 -43.17 -19.85 -17.64
N ILE A 681 -42.47 -20.32 -16.60
CA ILE A 681 -41.94 -21.67 -16.55
C ILE A 681 -43.11 -22.69 -16.72
N TYR A 682 -44.15 -22.52 -15.91
CA TYR A 682 -45.31 -23.43 -15.94
C TYR A 682 -45.97 -23.49 -17.32
N SER A 683 -46.27 -22.33 -17.91
CA SER A 683 -46.93 -22.27 -19.23
C SER A 683 -46.08 -22.90 -20.35
N THR A 684 -44.75 -22.80 -20.26
CA THR A 684 -43.82 -23.35 -21.25
C THR A 684 -43.64 -24.87 -21.11
N LEU A 685 -43.68 -25.36 -19.88
CA LEU A 685 -43.37 -26.77 -19.56
C LEU A 685 -44.60 -27.62 -19.31
N THR A 686 -45.80 -27.05 -19.12
CA THR A 686 -47.05 -27.78 -18.93
C THR A 686 -47.29 -28.72 -20.10
N GLY A 687 -47.54 -29.99 -19.82
CA GLY A 687 -47.73 -31.05 -20.82
C GLY A 687 -46.43 -31.60 -21.45
N ARG A 688 -45.26 -31.01 -21.13
CA ARG A 688 -43.96 -31.52 -21.59
C ARG A 688 -43.11 -32.04 -20.45
N ALA A 689 -43.35 -31.50 -19.25
CA ALA A 689 -42.66 -31.96 -18.07
C ALA A 689 -43.30 -33.21 -17.50
N PRO A 690 -42.54 -34.08 -16.90
CA PRO A 690 -43.03 -35.30 -16.32
C PRO A 690 -43.88 -35.02 -15.05
N VAL A 691 -44.95 -35.81 -14.84
CA VAL A 691 -45.94 -35.62 -13.76
C VAL A 691 -45.66 -36.47 -12.51
N ASP A 692 -44.74 -37.46 -12.52
CA ASP A 692 -44.55 -38.38 -11.40
C ASP A 692 -43.13 -38.42 -10.83
N THR A 693 -43.00 -38.54 -9.51
CA THR A 693 -41.74 -38.55 -8.76
C THR A 693 -40.94 -39.87 -8.85
N ALA A 694 -41.52 -40.93 -9.43
CA ALA A 694 -40.91 -42.26 -9.56
C ALA A 694 -40.07 -42.47 -10.84
N ARG A 695 -39.50 -41.39 -11.41
CA ARG A 695 -39.05 -41.36 -12.80
C ARG A 695 -37.61 -41.74 -13.07
N GLN A 696 -37.40 -42.11 -14.36
CA GLN A 696 -36.10 -42.48 -14.90
C GLN A 696 -35.20 -41.26 -15.01
N ALA A 697 -33.88 -41.45 -14.85
CA ALA A 697 -32.87 -40.39 -14.93
C ALA A 697 -32.91 -39.57 -16.24
N SER A 698 -33.42 -40.20 -17.36
CA SER A 698 -33.62 -39.54 -18.65
C SER A 698 -34.68 -38.44 -18.63
N GLU A 699 -35.76 -38.65 -17.89
CA GLU A 699 -36.88 -37.68 -17.81
C GLU A 699 -36.52 -36.49 -16.94
N ILE A 700 -35.78 -36.72 -15.88
CA ILE A 700 -35.18 -35.63 -15.05
C ILE A 700 -34.20 -34.80 -15.87
N ALA A 701 -33.39 -35.45 -16.73
CA ALA A 701 -32.45 -34.74 -17.61
C ALA A 701 -33.21 -33.90 -18.67
N GLU A 702 -34.32 -34.39 -19.20
CA GLU A 702 -35.16 -33.64 -20.14
C GLU A 702 -35.80 -32.41 -19.48
N LEU A 703 -36.39 -32.57 -18.30
CA LEU A 703 -36.93 -31.47 -17.52
C LEU A 703 -35.85 -30.40 -17.24
N ARG A 704 -34.68 -30.85 -16.82
CA ARG A 704 -33.53 -29.97 -16.57
C ARG A 704 -33.13 -29.21 -17.83
N ALA A 705 -33.08 -29.86 -18.99
CA ALA A 705 -32.74 -29.22 -20.26
C ALA A 705 -33.82 -28.19 -20.70
N LEU A 706 -35.10 -28.48 -20.46
CA LEU A 706 -36.17 -27.54 -20.74
C LEU A 706 -36.13 -26.31 -19.81
N MET A 707 -35.96 -26.52 -18.50
CA MET A 707 -35.81 -25.44 -17.55
C MET A 707 -34.56 -24.61 -17.81
N ALA A 708 -33.46 -25.25 -18.19
CA ALA A 708 -32.21 -24.53 -18.51
C ALA A 708 -32.40 -23.61 -19.72
N ARG A 709 -33.12 -23.99 -20.73
CA ARG A 709 -33.44 -23.11 -21.88
C ARG A 709 -34.26 -21.90 -21.43
N HIS A 710 -35.24 -22.11 -20.56
CA HIS A 710 -36.09 -21.05 -20.05
C HIS A 710 -35.34 -20.08 -19.16
N ILE A 711 -34.56 -20.60 -18.21
CA ILE A 711 -33.70 -19.82 -17.35
C ILE A 711 -32.62 -19.10 -18.17
N GLY A 712 -32.07 -19.76 -19.20
CA GLY A 712 -31.13 -19.14 -20.12
C GLY A 712 -31.75 -17.93 -20.86
N ALA A 713 -32.99 -18.04 -21.30
CA ALA A 713 -33.69 -16.91 -21.92
C ALA A 713 -33.96 -15.77 -20.94
N GLU A 714 -34.40 -16.08 -19.72
CA GLU A 714 -34.71 -15.07 -18.68
C GLU A 714 -33.47 -14.29 -18.20
N PHE A 715 -32.36 -14.99 -18.01
CA PHE A 715 -31.12 -14.39 -17.50
C PHE A 715 -30.05 -14.10 -18.56
N ASN A 716 -30.40 -14.17 -19.84
CA ASN A 716 -29.48 -13.98 -20.98
C ASN A 716 -28.23 -14.87 -20.92
N LEU A 717 -28.42 -16.14 -20.53
CA LEU A 717 -27.40 -17.17 -20.50
C LEU A 717 -27.59 -18.18 -21.64
N LYS A 718 -26.49 -18.74 -22.15
CA LYS A 718 -26.60 -19.88 -23.08
C LYS A 718 -27.18 -21.11 -22.34
N ALA A 719 -27.98 -21.92 -23.04
CA ALA A 719 -28.68 -23.06 -22.44
C ALA A 719 -27.74 -24.06 -21.73
N ASN A 720 -26.56 -24.30 -22.28
CA ASN A 720 -25.55 -25.17 -21.66
C ASN A 720 -24.98 -24.58 -20.35
N ILE A 721 -24.78 -23.26 -20.28
CA ILE A 721 -24.36 -22.57 -19.07
C ILE A 721 -25.48 -22.63 -18.03
N ALA A 722 -26.72 -22.37 -18.42
CA ALA A 722 -27.88 -22.46 -17.55
C ALA A 722 -28.12 -23.89 -17.02
N ALA A 723 -27.86 -24.91 -17.82
CA ALA A 723 -27.94 -26.31 -17.37
C ALA A 723 -26.87 -26.62 -16.30
N ALA A 724 -25.64 -26.19 -16.50
CA ALA A 724 -24.59 -26.37 -15.52
C ALA A 724 -24.84 -25.54 -14.24
N ALA A 725 -25.40 -24.34 -14.36
CA ALA A 725 -25.80 -23.51 -13.21
C ALA A 725 -26.93 -24.19 -12.40
N LEU A 726 -27.91 -24.82 -13.03
CA LEU A 726 -28.92 -25.60 -12.32
C LEU A 726 -28.34 -26.79 -11.56
N HIS A 727 -27.37 -27.51 -12.12
CA HIS A 727 -26.66 -28.56 -11.40
C HIS A 727 -25.93 -28.01 -10.15
N TRP A 728 -25.34 -26.82 -10.29
CA TRP A 728 -24.72 -26.16 -9.18
C TRP A 728 -25.71 -25.76 -8.08
N VAL A 729 -26.85 -25.16 -8.46
CA VAL A 729 -27.95 -24.83 -7.54
C VAL A 729 -28.42 -26.05 -6.77
N ASP A 730 -28.72 -27.16 -7.46
CA ASP A 730 -29.19 -28.41 -6.82
C ASP A 730 -28.15 -28.96 -5.82
N ALA A 731 -26.90 -28.97 -6.22
CA ALA A 731 -25.84 -29.47 -5.34
C ALA A 731 -25.71 -28.63 -4.07
N VAL A 732 -25.84 -27.31 -4.17
CA VAL A 732 -25.75 -26.39 -3.02
C VAL A 732 -27.04 -26.43 -2.18
N ALA A 733 -28.20 -26.46 -2.81
CA ALA A 733 -29.49 -26.49 -2.11
C ALA A 733 -29.61 -27.72 -1.18
N LYS A 734 -29.13 -28.89 -1.63
CA LYS A 734 -29.15 -30.13 -0.84
C LYS A 734 -28.39 -30.02 0.50
N ASP A 735 -27.33 -29.21 0.54
CA ASP A 735 -26.50 -29.02 1.71
C ASP A 735 -26.97 -27.83 2.58
N MET A 736 -28.03 -27.10 2.19
CA MET A 736 -28.54 -25.93 2.94
C MET A 736 -29.51 -26.31 4.06
N THR A 737 -29.00 -26.78 5.19
CA THR A 737 -29.80 -27.10 6.38
C THR A 737 -30.14 -25.88 7.22
N PRO A 738 -31.33 -25.73 7.78
CA PRO A 738 -32.53 -26.60 7.59
C PRO A 738 -33.44 -26.16 6.45
N THR A 739 -33.10 -25.08 5.72
CA THR A 739 -34.07 -24.39 4.85
C THR A 739 -34.40 -25.11 3.56
N LEU A 740 -33.37 -25.59 2.83
CA LEU A 740 -33.56 -26.30 1.54
C LEU A 740 -33.04 -27.73 1.58
N GLU A 741 -32.79 -28.31 2.74
CA GLU A 741 -32.31 -29.70 2.86
C GLU A 741 -33.20 -30.67 2.07
N GLY A 742 -32.59 -31.41 1.14
CA GLY A 742 -33.30 -32.36 0.29
C GLY A 742 -34.22 -31.75 -0.78
N TYR A 743 -34.23 -30.43 -0.94
CA TYR A 743 -34.96 -29.74 -1.99
C TYR A 743 -34.11 -29.68 -3.27
N ASP A 744 -34.78 -30.00 -4.40
CA ASP A 744 -34.13 -30.06 -5.70
C ASP A 744 -35.05 -29.53 -6.80
N LEU A 745 -34.61 -29.64 -8.05
CA LEU A 745 -35.36 -29.23 -9.22
C LEU A 745 -36.73 -29.88 -9.32
N MET A 746 -36.85 -31.16 -8.95
CA MET A 746 -38.12 -31.88 -9.00
C MET A 746 -39.11 -31.39 -7.95
N SER A 747 -38.61 -31.13 -6.75
CA SER A 747 -39.38 -30.50 -5.66
C SER A 747 -39.85 -29.11 -6.06
N PHE A 748 -38.99 -28.34 -6.72
CA PHE A 748 -39.34 -27.01 -7.23
C PHE A 748 -40.41 -27.07 -8.31
N TRP A 749 -40.29 -28.01 -9.25
CA TRP A 749 -41.33 -28.21 -10.28
C TRP A 749 -42.67 -28.59 -9.68
N ALA A 750 -42.71 -29.51 -8.72
CA ALA A 750 -43.96 -29.92 -8.04
C ALA A 750 -44.63 -28.73 -7.33
N ASP A 751 -43.85 -27.85 -6.69
CA ASP A 751 -44.40 -26.64 -6.08
C ASP A 751 -44.88 -25.63 -7.12
N ILE A 752 -44.21 -25.48 -8.26
CA ILE A 752 -44.69 -24.64 -9.39
C ILE A 752 -46.06 -25.15 -9.89
N GLU A 753 -46.20 -26.44 -10.10
CA GLU A 753 -47.49 -27.04 -10.52
C GLU A 753 -48.59 -26.71 -9.52
N ARG A 754 -48.37 -26.92 -8.22
CA ARG A 754 -49.35 -26.65 -7.17
C ARG A 754 -49.71 -25.15 -7.06
N ILE A 755 -48.73 -24.25 -7.23
CA ILE A 755 -48.96 -22.78 -7.21
C ILE A 755 -49.81 -22.38 -8.43
N CYS A 756 -49.45 -22.82 -9.61
CA CYS A 756 -50.14 -22.42 -10.85
C CYS A 756 -51.51 -23.09 -11.03
N GLN A 757 -51.74 -24.28 -10.43
CA GLN A 757 -53.05 -24.94 -10.39
C GLN A 757 -53.97 -24.34 -9.31
N GLY A 758 -53.46 -23.41 -8.48
CA GLY A 758 -54.23 -22.74 -7.45
C GLY A 758 -54.43 -23.55 -6.16
N GLU A 759 -53.68 -24.66 -5.99
CA GLU A 759 -53.74 -25.47 -4.76
C GLU A 759 -53.10 -24.77 -3.57
N THR A 760 -52.07 -23.93 -3.85
CA THR A 760 -51.36 -23.16 -2.85
C THR A 760 -50.99 -21.79 -3.39
N THR A 761 -50.55 -20.87 -2.50
CA THR A 761 -50.05 -19.57 -2.91
C THR A 761 -48.51 -19.57 -2.91
N LEU A 762 -47.91 -18.65 -3.66
CA LEU A 762 -46.44 -18.48 -3.67
C LEU A 762 -45.90 -18.24 -2.27
N ASP A 763 -46.59 -17.40 -1.47
CA ASP A 763 -46.22 -17.12 -0.07
C ASP A 763 -46.37 -18.35 0.85
N GLY A 764 -47.21 -19.32 0.45
CA GLY A 764 -47.36 -20.60 1.13
C GLY A 764 -46.26 -21.63 0.83
N GLN A 765 -45.36 -21.31 -0.12
CA GLN A 765 -44.26 -22.18 -0.55
C GLN A 765 -42.91 -21.49 -0.41
N PRO A 766 -42.44 -21.21 0.83
CA PRO A 766 -41.22 -20.45 1.06
C PRO A 766 -39.95 -21.14 0.51
N ARG A 767 -39.96 -22.50 0.39
CA ARG A 767 -38.84 -23.25 -0.21
C ARG A 767 -38.72 -23.00 -1.71
N ALA A 768 -39.83 -22.93 -2.41
CA ALA A 768 -39.86 -22.60 -3.83
C ALA A 768 -39.36 -21.17 -4.07
N VAL A 769 -39.78 -20.22 -3.24
CA VAL A 769 -39.29 -18.84 -3.29
C VAL A 769 -37.78 -18.81 -3.11
N GLN A 770 -37.27 -19.47 -2.09
CA GLN A 770 -35.83 -19.51 -1.81
C GLN A 770 -35.02 -20.17 -2.94
N TYR A 771 -35.50 -21.25 -3.48
CA TYR A 771 -34.84 -21.94 -4.59
C TYR A 771 -34.81 -21.09 -5.87
N ALA A 772 -35.89 -20.39 -6.19
CA ALA A 772 -35.92 -19.45 -7.30
C ALA A 772 -34.92 -18.27 -7.12
N TYR A 773 -34.80 -17.77 -5.90
CA TYR A 773 -33.77 -16.76 -5.60
C TYR A 773 -32.35 -17.33 -5.73
N LEU A 774 -32.08 -18.56 -5.34
CA LEU A 774 -30.82 -19.21 -5.59
C LEU A 774 -30.53 -19.29 -7.11
N ILE A 775 -31.48 -19.73 -7.92
CA ILE A 775 -31.33 -19.75 -9.39
C ILE A 775 -30.89 -18.39 -9.90
N ARG A 776 -31.56 -17.31 -9.45
CA ARG A 776 -31.21 -15.94 -9.81
C ARG A 776 -29.77 -15.58 -9.39
N GLN A 777 -29.38 -15.86 -8.15
CA GLN A 777 -28.05 -15.55 -7.65
C GLN A 777 -26.96 -16.27 -8.46
N PHE A 778 -27.12 -17.56 -8.72
CA PHE A 778 -26.17 -18.35 -9.50
C PHE A 778 -26.10 -17.89 -10.97
N ALA A 779 -27.23 -17.55 -11.57
CA ALA A 779 -27.28 -16.97 -12.92
C ALA A 779 -26.53 -15.62 -12.96
N GLN A 780 -26.74 -14.76 -11.97
CA GLN A 780 -26.04 -13.49 -11.86
C GLN A 780 -24.52 -13.65 -11.65
N VAL A 781 -24.09 -14.66 -10.87
CA VAL A 781 -22.65 -14.96 -10.72
C VAL A 781 -22.05 -15.43 -12.04
N CYS A 782 -22.75 -16.32 -12.79
CA CYS A 782 -22.29 -16.75 -14.11
C CYS A 782 -22.12 -15.56 -15.06
N HIS A 783 -23.03 -14.61 -15.01
CA HIS A 783 -23.00 -13.42 -15.85
C HIS A 783 -21.89 -12.46 -15.44
N TRP A 784 -21.79 -12.11 -14.15
CA TRP A 784 -20.75 -11.24 -13.62
C TRP A 784 -19.34 -11.79 -13.87
N ALA A 785 -19.12 -13.06 -13.53
CA ALA A 785 -17.80 -13.69 -13.71
C ALA A 785 -17.55 -14.14 -15.16
N GLN A 786 -18.50 -13.94 -16.08
CA GLN A 786 -18.43 -14.34 -17.49
C GLN A 786 -18.08 -15.83 -17.66
N LEU A 787 -18.67 -16.69 -16.82
CA LEU A 787 -18.38 -18.11 -16.82
C LEU A 787 -18.94 -18.78 -18.06
N GLY A 788 -18.08 -19.44 -18.83
CA GLY A 788 -18.45 -20.34 -19.90
C GLY A 788 -18.72 -21.77 -19.40
N GLU A 789 -19.21 -22.65 -20.27
CA GLU A 789 -19.41 -24.06 -19.96
C GLU A 789 -18.10 -24.72 -19.47
N GLN A 790 -16.99 -24.39 -20.11
CA GLN A 790 -15.70 -24.94 -19.75
C GLN A 790 -15.23 -24.46 -18.36
N ASP A 791 -15.59 -23.22 -17.98
CA ASP A 791 -15.26 -22.66 -16.67
C ASP A 791 -16.10 -23.31 -15.57
N LEU A 792 -17.39 -23.57 -15.83
CA LEU A 792 -18.24 -24.33 -14.93
C LEU A 792 -17.74 -25.79 -14.78
N GLY A 793 -17.18 -26.39 -15.84
CA GLY A 793 -16.50 -27.67 -15.77
C GLY A 793 -15.18 -27.67 -14.99
N VAL A 794 -14.56 -26.49 -14.74
CA VAL A 794 -13.42 -26.32 -13.82
C VAL A 794 -13.92 -26.08 -12.40
N LEU A 795 -15.02 -25.34 -12.25
CA LEU A 795 -15.60 -24.95 -10.96
C LEU A 795 -16.28 -26.12 -10.24
N LEU A 796 -17.05 -26.92 -10.97
CA LEU A 796 -17.82 -28.00 -10.37
C LEU A 796 -17.00 -29.29 -10.28
N PRO A 797 -17.13 -30.07 -9.21
CA PRO A 797 -16.51 -31.38 -9.12
C PRO A 797 -17.17 -32.33 -10.15
N VAL A 798 -16.36 -33.12 -10.83
CA VAL A 798 -16.86 -34.09 -11.85
C VAL A 798 -17.49 -35.31 -11.17
N SER A 799 -16.94 -35.73 -10.03
CA SER A 799 -17.42 -36.85 -9.23
C SER A 799 -16.96 -36.71 -7.77
N SER A 800 -17.41 -37.59 -6.90
CA SER A 800 -16.90 -37.67 -5.54
C SER A 800 -15.38 -37.95 -5.44
N ALA A 801 -14.80 -38.51 -6.52
CA ALA A 801 -13.38 -38.83 -6.61
C ALA A 801 -12.56 -37.70 -7.25
N ILE A 802 -13.16 -36.84 -8.07
CA ILE A 802 -12.48 -35.74 -8.77
C ILE A 802 -13.02 -34.41 -8.25
N PRO A 803 -12.23 -33.70 -7.39
CA PRO A 803 -12.66 -32.44 -6.80
C PRO A 803 -12.77 -31.32 -7.83
N SER A 804 -13.34 -30.21 -7.43
CA SER A 804 -13.34 -28.96 -8.20
C SER A 804 -11.90 -28.56 -8.57
N ALA A 805 -11.64 -28.38 -9.84
CA ALA A 805 -10.34 -27.91 -10.30
C ALA A 805 -10.08 -26.44 -9.96
N LEU A 806 -11.12 -25.68 -9.60
CA LEU A 806 -11.00 -24.31 -9.13
C LEU A 806 -10.65 -24.25 -7.63
N THR A 807 -11.47 -24.89 -6.78
CA THR A 807 -11.33 -24.79 -5.31
C THR A 807 -10.49 -25.90 -4.70
N GLY A 808 -10.42 -27.07 -5.32
CA GLY A 808 -9.80 -28.27 -4.75
C GLY A 808 -10.75 -29.05 -3.80
N GLU A 809 -12.01 -28.63 -3.67
CA GLU A 809 -12.99 -29.27 -2.79
C GLU A 809 -13.82 -30.31 -3.52
N GLN A 810 -14.22 -31.38 -2.79
CA GLN A 810 -15.05 -32.45 -3.36
C GLN A 810 -16.53 -32.08 -3.50
N LYS A 811 -16.96 -31.05 -2.76
CA LYS A 811 -18.33 -30.55 -2.83
C LYS A 811 -18.42 -29.32 -3.74
N SER A 812 -19.61 -29.15 -4.35
CA SER A 812 -19.91 -27.94 -5.10
C SER A 812 -19.87 -26.74 -4.15
N PRO A 813 -19.09 -25.67 -4.48
CA PRO A 813 -18.88 -24.58 -3.54
C PRO A 813 -20.16 -23.73 -3.42
N PRO A 814 -20.58 -23.39 -2.18
CA PRO A 814 -21.65 -22.40 -1.96
C PRO A 814 -21.20 -20.99 -2.33
N LEU A 815 -22.16 -20.11 -2.63
CA LEU A 815 -21.86 -18.71 -2.91
C LEU A 815 -21.37 -18.00 -1.63
N THR A 816 -20.07 -17.91 -1.49
CA THR A 816 -19.39 -17.22 -0.40
C THR A 816 -18.51 -16.10 -0.96
N LEU A 817 -18.17 -15.13 -0.12
CA LEU A 817 -17.22 -14.08 -0.50
C LEU A 817 -15.88 -14.67 -0.99
N ALA A 818 -15.40 -15.73 -0.34
CA ALA A 818 -14.16 -16.41 -0.74
C ALA A 818 -14.27 -17.01 -2.15
N LEU A 819 -15.40 -17.59 -2.51
CA LEU A 819 -15.64 -18.11 -3.87
C LEU A 819 -15.67 -16.97 -4.90
N LEU A 820 -16.39 -15.88 -4.61
CA LEU A 820 -16.46 -14.72 -5.51
C LEU A 820 -15.08 -14.11 -5.73
N LEU A 821 -14.28 -13.99 -4.68
CA LEU A 821 -12.89 -13.55 -4.78
C LEU A 821 -12.06 -14.48 -5.68
N LEU A 822 -12.21 -15.80 -5.50
CA LEU A 822 -11.47 -16.79 -6.29
C LEU A 822 -11.91 -16.74 -7.77
N LEU A 823 -13.21 -16.60 -8.06
CA LEU A 823 -13.74 -16.44 -9.41
C LEU A 823 -13.23 -15.16 -10.09
N SER A 824 -13.21 -14.05 -9.37
CA SER A 824 -12.65 -12.79 -9.86
C SER A 824 -11.18 -12.93 -10.26
N ARG A 825 -10.37 -13.56 -9.41
CA ARG A 825 -8.95 -13.83 -9.66
C ARG A 825 -8.74 -14.81 -10.82
N TYR A 826 -9.57 -15.87 -10.90
CA TYR A 826 -9.57 -16.83 -11.99
C TYR A 826 -9.89 -16.17 -13.33
N GLY A 827 -10.95 -15.38 -13.40
CA GLY A 827 -11.32 -14.65 -14.60
C GLY A 827 -10.23 -13.65 -15.04
N LYS A 828 -9.63 -12.93 -14.09
CA LYS A 828 -8.49 -12.05 -14.38
C LYS A 828 -7.30 -12.83 -14.92
N TRP A 829 -6.94 -13.94 -14.29
CA TRP A 829 -5.85 -14.81 -14.73
C TRP A 829 -6.03 -15.28 -16.16
N LEU A 830 -7.19 -15.82 -16.49
CA LEU A 830 -7.48 -16.29 -17.85
C LEU A 830 -7.41 -15.18 -18.90
N ARG A 831 -7.90 -13.98 -18.60
CA ARG A 831 -7.97 -12.87 -19.57
C ARG A 831 -6.65 -12.13 -19.77
N THR A 832 -5.81 -12.06 -18.77
CA THR A 832 -4.66 -11.13 -18.78
C THR A 832 -3.30 -11.78 -18.58
N GLN A 833 -3.23 -13.06 -18.18
CA GLN A 833 -1.99 -13.65 -17.72
C GLN A 833 -1.64 -14.97 -18.40
N VAL A 834 -2.53 -15.52 -19.18
CA VAL A 834 -2.38 -16.83 -19.82
C VAL A 834 -2.34 -16.68 -21.33
N ALA A 835 -1.35 -17.31 -21.96
CA ALA A 835 -1.22 -17.31 -23.42
C ALA A 835 -2.34 -18.13 -24.11
N ASP A 836 -2.70 -19.29 -23.55
CA ASP A 836 -3.78 -20.17 -24.04
C ASP A 836 -4.74 -20.55 -22.91
N THR A 837 -5.98 -20.04 -23.00
CA THR A 837 -7.04 -20.30 -22.02
C THR A 837 -7.56 -21.73 -22.04
N ALA A 838 -7.51 -22.42 -23.20
CA ALA A 838 -7.94 -23.82 -23.33
C ALA A 838 -6.95 -24.76 -22.66
N GLU A 839 -5.66 -24.50 -22.87
CA GLU A 839 -4.59 -25.26 -22.23
C GLU A 839 -4.58 -25.03 -20.72
N ALA A 840 -4.77 -23.81 -20.26
CA ALA A 840 -4.88 -23.50 -18.84
C ALA A 840 -6.01 -24.26 -18.14
N ARG A 841 -7.19 -24.32 -18.75
CA ARG A 841 -8.31 -25.13 -18.24
C ARG A 841 -8.03 -26.64 -18.30
N SER A 842 -7.35 -27.10 -19.34
CA SER A 842 -6.92 -28.49 -19.48
C SER A 842 -5.94 -28.87 -18.37
N TYR A 843 -4.94 -28.04 -18.12
CA TYR A 843 -4.01 -28.22 -17.00
C TYR A 843 -4.75 -28.38 -15.67
N LEU A 844 -5.64 -27.46 -15.33
CA LEU A 844 -6.38 -27.49 -14.06
C LEU A 844 -7.22 -28.78 -13.90
N ARG A 845 -7.91 -29.24 -14.96
CA ARG A 845 -8.69 -30.49 -14.93
C ARG A 845 -7.84 -31.72 -14.77
N ARG A 846 -6.71 -31.79 -15.48
CA ARG A 846 -5.76 -32.91 -15.37
C ARG A 846 -5.13 -32.98 -13.98
N ALA A 847 -4.75 -31.81 -13.43
CA ALA A 847 -4.19 -31.72 -12.11
C ALA A 847 -5.19 -32.13 -11.01
N ALA A 848 -6.48 -31.73 -11.12
CA ALA A 848 -7.53 -32.15 -10.21
C ALA A 848 -7.86 -33.64 -10.30
N ALA A 849 -7.81 -34.21 -11.51
CA ALA A 849 -8.02 -35.63 -11.76
C ALA A 849 -6.84 -36.53 -11.35
N LEU A 850 -5.76 -35.96 -10.83
CA LEU A 850 -4.56 -36.70 -10.45
C LEU A 850 -3.94 -37.48 -11.63
N ASP A 851 -3.99 -36.89 -12.83
CA ASP A 851 -3.42 -37.50 -14.04
C ASP A 851 -1.97 -37.97 -13.79
N PRO A 852 -1.66 -39.28 -13.88
CA PRO A 852 -0.33 -39.78 -13.61
C PRO A 852 0.74 -39.29 -14.59
N THR A 853 0.32 -38.78 -15.76
CA THR A 853 1.24 -38.20 -16.76
C THR A 853 1.66 -36.80 -16.41
N LEU A 854 0.95 -36.12 -15.49
CA LEU A 854 1.28 -34.78 -15.01
C LEU A 854 2.30 -34.85 -13.87
N THR A 855 3.53 -35.20 -14.20
CA THR A 855 4.66 -35.18 -13.26
C THR A 855 5.01 -33.75 -12.87
N LEU A 856 5.86 -33.58 -11.84
CA LEU A 856 6.29 -32.27 -11.38
C LEU A 856 6.93 -31.44 -12.50
N ASP A 857 7.82 -32.04 -13.27
CA ASP A 857 8.53 -31.37 -14.35
C ASP A 857 7.59 -31.00 -15.51
N VAL A 858 6.65 -31.89 -15.87
CA VAL A 858 5.63 -31.62 -16.89
C VAL A 858 4.69 -30.50 -16.45
N ALA A 859 4.28 -30.49 -15.18
CA ALA A 859 3.47 -29.41 -14.61
C ALA A 859 4.21 -28.07 -14.60
N ALA A 860 5.48 -28.08 -14.20
CA ALA A 860 6.32 -26.88 -14.22
C ALA A 860 6.51 -26.33 -15.64
N GLN A 861 6.76 -27.22 -16.62
CA GLN A 861 6.88 -26.83 -18.01
C GLN A 861 5.56 -26.20 -18.51
N GLN A 862 4.40 -26.85 -18.29
CA GLN A 862 3.11 -26.30 -18.72
C GLN A 862 2.78 -24.97 -18.09
N ILE A 863 3.01 -24.81 -16.78
CA ILE A 863 2.81 -23.52 -16.09
C ILE A 863 3.74 -22.46 -16.68
N SER A 864 4.98 -22.80 -16.97
CA SER A 864 5.97 -21.90 -17.56
C SER A 864 5.57 -21.47 -18.97
N ASP A 865 5.13 -22.40 -19.80
CA ASP A 865 4.68 -22.13 -21.17
C ASP A 865 3.45 -21.23 -21.18
N LEU A 866 2.50 -21.46 -20.26
CA LEU A 866 1.29 -20.61 -20.11
C LEU A 866 1.60 -19.15 -19.80
N HIS A 867 2.75 -18.86 -19.16
CA HIS A 867 3.06 -17.52 -18.67
C HIS A 867 4.35 -16.93 -19.27
N GLY A 868 5.08 -17.68 -20.09
CA GLY A 868 6.38 -17.29 -20.60
C GLY A 868 7.47 -17.22 -19.50
N TRP A 869 7.41 -18.12 -18.50
CA TRP A 869 8.36 -18.14 -17.38
C TRP A 869 9.47 -19.14 -17.58
N ASP A 870 10.56 -18.96 -16.84
CA ASP A 870 11.62 -19.95 -16.75
C ASP A 870 11.17 -21.16 -15.90
N VAL A 871 11.39 -22.38 -16.43
CA VAL A 871 10.98 -23.63 -15.80
C VAL A 871 11.70 -23.87 -14.49
N ALA A 872 12.99 -23.54 -14.41
CA ALA A 872 13.78 -23.73 -13.19
C ALA A 872 13.24 -22.84 -12.04
N GLN A 873 12.86 -21.61 -12.35
CA GLN A 873 12.24 -20.70 -11.39
C GLN A 873 10.85 -21.19 -10.93
N THR A 874 10.06 -21.72 -11.86
CA THR A 874 8.75 -22.29 -11.55
C THR A 874 8.88 -23.51 -10.62
N LEU A 875 9.82 -24.40 -10.87
CA LEU A 875 10.13 -25.55 -10.00
C LEU A 875 10.49 -25.14 -8.57
N VAL A 876 11.31 -24.10 -8.42
CA VAL A 876 11.65 -23.55 -7.09
C VAL A 876 10.40 -23.11 -6.31
N LEU A 877 9.45 -22.44 -6.98
CA LEU A 877 8.21 -21.98 -6.35
C LEU A 877 7.24 -23.12 -6.05
N MET A 878 7.22 -24.17 -6.86
CA MET A 878 6.37 -25.36 -6.65
C MET A 878 6.78 -26.19 -5.44
N LYS A 879 7.99 -26.05 -4.96
CA LYS A 879 8.51 -26.75 -3.77
C LYS A 879 8.23 -28.27 -3.76
N GLY A 880 8.34 -28.91 -4.92
CA GLY A 880 8.11 -30.33 -5.10
C GLY A 880 6.64 -30.78 -5.15
N ASN A 881 5.68 -29.86 -5.20
CA ASN A 881 4.24 -30.16 -5.25
C ASN A 881 3.59 -29.62 -6.51
N VAL A 882 2.81 -30.46 -7.19
CA VAL A 882 1.98 -30.02 -8.32
C VAL A 882 0.74 -29.30 -7.77
N PRO A 883 0.46 -28.05 -8.19
CA PRO A 883 -0.76 -27.35 -7.82
C PRO A 883 -1.99 -28.05 -8.43
N ARG A 884 -2.86 -28.62 -7.59
CA ARG A 884 -3.99 -29.46 -8.04
C ARG A 884 -5.28 -28.70 -8.23
N SER A 885 -5.31 -27.42 -7.96
CA SER A 885 -6.44 -26.53 -8.19
C SER A 885 -5.94 -25.11 -8.46
N PHE A 886 -6.81 -24.28 -9.00
CA PHE A 886 -6.47 -22.87 -9.17
C PHE A 886 -6.19 -22.18 -7.82
N ALA A 887 -6.93 -22.53 -6.78
CA ALA A 887 -6.70 -22.03 -5.42
C ALA A 887 -5.28 -22.38 -4.91
N ALA A 888 -4.76 -23.58 -5.27
CA ALA A 888 -3.38 -23.97 -4.94
C ALA A 888 -2.33 -23.33 -5.86
N LEU A 889 -2.69 -23.04 -7.11
CA LEU A 889 -1.82 -22.36 -8.08
C LEU A 889 -1.66 -20.85 -7.78
N LEU A 890 -2.69 -20.21 -7.27
CA LEU A 890 -2.76 -18.76 -7.08
C LEU A 890 -1.60 -18.17 -6.26
N PRO A 891 -1.17 -18.75 -5.12
CA PRO A 891 -0.01 -18.23 -4.38
C PRO A 891 1.30 -18.26 -5.19
N LEU A 892 1.46 -19.24 -6.08
CA LEU A 892 2.61 -19.33 -6.97
C LEU A 892 2.58 -18.20 -8.00
N LEU A 893 1.43 -17.97 -8.62
CA LEU A 893 1.21 -16.88 -9.58
C LEU A 893 1.54 -15.51 -8.95
N GLN A 894 1.01 -15.26 -7.76
CA GLN A 894 1.23 -14.01 -7.04
C GLN A 894 2.70 -13.78 -6.71
N LYS A 895 3.41 -14.82 -6.27
CA LYS A 895 4.85 -14.74 -5.96
C LYS A 895 5.68 -14.48 -7.20
N MET A 896 5.40 -15.18 -8.30
CA MET A 896 6.14 -14.98 -9.56
C MET A 896 5.96 -13.54 -10.08
N GLN A 897 4.73 -13.04 -10.11
CA GLN A 897 4.43 -11.68 -10.54
C GLN A 897 5.12 -10.62 -9.65
N LEU A 898 5.09 -10.84 -8.34
CA LEU A 898 5.80 -9.97 -7.40
C LEU A 898 7.30 -9.99 -7.68
N GLY A 899 7.90 -11.17 -7.91
CA GLY A 899 9.31 -11.33 -8.24
C GLY A 899 9.68 -10.58 -9.53
N GLN A 900 8.94 -10.78 -10.59
CA GLN A 900 9.17 -10.10 -11.88
C GLN A 900 9.10 -8.58 -11.74
N ARG A 901 8.08 -8.06 -11.01
CA ARG A 901 7.94 -6.63 -10.80
C ARG A 901 9.08 -6.04 -9.97
N LEU A 902 9.56 -6.77 -8.98
CA LEU A 902 10.66 -6.33 -8.10
C LEU A 902 12.05 -6.60 -8.69
N GLY A 903 12.16 -7.39 -9.76
CA GLY A 903 13.43 -7.86 -10.28
C GLY A 903 14.10 -8.90 -9.38
N LEU A 904 13.31 -9.62 -8.56
CA LEU A 904 13.81 -10.63 -7.62
C LEU A 904 13.54 -12.03 -8.14
N SER A 905 14.55 -12.89 -8.08
CA SER A 905 14.37 -14.31 -8.37
C SER A 905 13.47 -14.99 -7.31
N PRO A 906 12.83 -16.12 -7.60
CA PRO A 906 12.06 -16.89 -6.62
C PRO A 906 12.86 -17.27 -5.37
N SER A 907 14.16 -17.56 -5.51
CA SER A 907 15.05 -17.81 -4.39
C SER A 907 15.24 -16.55 -3.52
N ASP A 908 15.37 -15.37 -4.14
CA ASP A 908 15.49 -14.10 -3.42
C ASP A 908 14.20 -13.70 -2.73
N LEU A 909 13.05 -13.94 -3.39
CA LEU A 909 11.74 -13.77 -2.75
C LEU A 909 11.57 -14.64 -1.50
N SER A 910 12.15 -15.83 -1.48
CA SER A 910 12.11 -16.68 -0.29
C SER A 910 12.89 -16.07 0.88
N TRP A 911 13.99 -15.37 0.62
CA TRP A 911 14.70 -14.59 1.64
C TRP A 911 13.91 -13.38 2.09
N VAL A 912 13.38 -12.59 1.16
CA VAL A 912 12.52 -11.43 1.46
C VAL A 912 11.27 -11.86 2.25
N GLY A 913 10.74 -13.04 1.97
CA GLY A 913 9.62 -13.65 2.70
C GLY A 913 9.87 -13.81 4.21
N LYS A 914 11.12 -13.95 4.66
CA LYS A 914 11.44 -14.00 6.09
C LYS A 914 11.06 -12.73 6.86
N LEU A 915 11.01 -11.59 6.18
CA LEU A 915 10.49 -10.35 6.77
C LEU A 915 9.03 -10.49 7.20
N THR A 916 8.27 -11.39 6.57
CA THR A 916 6.86 -11.62 6.86
C THR A 916 6.62 -12.69 7.94
N GLU A 917 7.65 -13.36 8.42
CA GLU A 917 7.53 -14.45 9.39
C GLU A 917 7.75 -13.97 10.83
N SER A 918 8.60 -12.97 11.04
CA SER A 918 8.97 -12.51 12.38
C SER A 918 9.18 -10.99 12.45
N ALA A 919 8.82 -10.39 13.59
CA ALA A 919 9.13 -9.00 13.91
C ALA A 919 10.64 -8.78 14.16
N THR A 920 11.35 -9.86 14.54
CA THR A 920 12.80 -9.81 14.82
C THR A 920 13.52 -10.75 13.87
N VAL A 921 14.00 -10.19 12.75
CA VAL A 921 14.89 -10.88 11.83
C VAL A 921 16.32 -10.57 12.26
N ASP A 922 17.18 -11.59 12.28
CA ASP A 922 18.59 -11.41 12.64
C ASP A 922 19.33 -10.50 11.65
N GLN A 923 20.37 -9.82 12.11
CA GLN A 923 21.07 -8.80 11.31
C GLN A 923 21.74 -9.39 10.05
N ALA A 924 22.25 -10.61 10.11
CA ALA A 924 22.89 -11.24 8.96
C ALA A 924 21.86 -11.49 7.85
N THR A 925 20.67 -11.97 8.23
CA THR A 925 19.54 -12.16 7.29
C THR A 925 19.07 -10.81 6.72
N LEU A 926 18.95 -9.75 7.54
CA LEU A 926 18.58 -8.42 7.05
C LEU A 926 19.60 -7.87 6.05
N THR A 927 20.89 -8.02 6.33
CA THR A 927 21.96 -7.57 5.43
C THR A 927 21.92 -8.33 4.11
N LEU A 928 21.67 -9.65 4.14
CA LEU A 928 21.52 -10.45 2.93
C LEU A 928 20.30 -10.00 2.11
N ILE A 929 19.17 -9.77 2.75
CA ILE A 929 17.95 -9.28 2.09
C ILE A 929 18.21 -7.90 1.48
N ALA A 930 18.87 -6.99 2.22
CA ALA A 930 19.23 -5.67 1.74
C ALA A 930 20.08 -5.74 0.47
N ALA A 931 21.13 -6.56 0.47
CA ALA A 931 21.99 -6.74 -0.70
C ALA A 931 21.20 -7.22 -1.92
N LYS A 932 20.27 -8.18 -1.75
CA LYS A 932 19.44 -8.70 -2.84
C LYS A 932 18.45 -7.65 -3.37
N VAL A 933 17.80 -6.92 -2.50
CA VAL A 933 16.84 -5.87 -2.87
C VAL A 933 17.57 -4.70 -3.55
N MET A 934 18.73 -4.31 -3.06
CA MET A 934 19.55 -3.26 -3.69
C MET A 934 20.09 -3.70 -5.04
N ALA A 935 20.58 -4.93 -5.18
CA ALA A 935 20.99 -5.48 -6.48
C ALA A 935 19.82 -5.44 -7.48
N ALA A 936 18.62 -5.86 -7.07
CA ALA A 936 17.43 -5.80 -7.91
C ALA A 936 17.01 -4.35 -8.23
N ALA A 937 17.25 -3.38 -7.35
CA ALA A 937 16.88 -1.97 -7.58
C ALA A 937 17.80 -1.29 -8.62
N HIS A 938 19.07 -1.65 -8.65
CA HIS A 938 20.10 -1.02 -9.49
C HIS A 938 20.56 -1.87 -10.69
N GLY A 939 20.26 -3.16 -10.72
CA GLY A 939 20.48 -4.05 -11.85
C GLY A 939 19.28 -4.09 -12.75
#